data_c2ed589b62b592be20ad0312fd7b5390
#
_entry.id   c2ed589b62b592be20ad0312fd7b5390
#
_cell.length_a   1.000
_cell.length_b   1.000
_cell.length_c   1.000
_cell.angle_alpha   90.00
_cell.angle_beta   90.00
_cell.angle_gamma   90.00
#
_symmetry.space_group_name_H-M   'P 1'
#
loop_
_entity.id
_entity.type
_entity.pdbx_description
1 polymer ?
#
loop_
_entity_poly.entity_id
_entity_poly.type
_entity_poly.pdbx_seq_one_letter_code
_entity_poly.pdbx_strand_id
1 'polypeptide(L)'
;MRIVKLCVCLLFSSAIFAQDNPVKQSKRGQEPEASASVSLPVKKVILYKNGVGYFEHTGRVRGSQDFGIEFTTAQLNDVLKSLTLVDLNGGRIGAVRYNSVAPLDEQLKNLQIPLSEEVTSAAFLVALRGTRVEVRNGAATATGKVFSIENIEKETARGGTIHVTQLAIVTVDGEMRLFELGPGVVVRAAEPEIHKDLNRYLNLMGSTRSKDVRRMSVSASGSGERELMVSYISEVPVWKSTYRIVLPRIPGKPFLQGWAIVDNTVGEDWKDVKLSLVSGTPQSFIQNISQPYYTRRPVVPLPESMMLTPQAHEASMQIARQARMQVGELMAPSVVPQGMAGGVPGGVAGGSLGGVIGGVIGGVGGAPPPPAKPLMEAEESAEDSEVTEALSNAEAEAEGTAVGGLFEYNLKERITVLKNQSALVPIVQSPIEAEKITLVTAEESGGLSGAPLRALWLRDTSGLTLDGGTFNVLEEDAFAGEGILELLHPGERRLLSYAADKAVRIVRESPAGSRMATRVTILKGVMAVHQEERDATTYIIHNADTTPRQVILEHPIRSGWKLVGEETKPEESSATHYRFRIAVEPGKTEKFSVKESRPEVMRIYLSTLTDSQLAAFVHEGTIKPAVEAELRKTMSKKFEIFNVEQEIKSRQQESELIDKDQARLRENMKALRGSPEEKALLQRYTRELDAQEDRLAGLRKEISDLKAKRAELQAELDTMVMQIGVDETL
;
A
#
# COMPACT_ATOMS: atom_id res chain seq x y z
N MET A 1 71.36 -36.90 14.75
CA MET A 1 72.52 -37.34 13.89
C MET A 1 72.72 -36.21 12.89
N ARG A 2 73.95 -35.66 12.98
CA ARG A 2 74.72 -34.81 12.00
C ARG A 2 74.05 -33.48 11.58
N ILE A 3 74.51 -32.26 12.08
CA ILE A 3 75.83 -31.60 11.87
C ILE A 3 75.93 -31.13 10.39
N VAL A 4 76.09 -29.78 10.11
CA VAL A 4 77.35 -29.07 9.92
C VAL A 4 77.06 -27.64 9.46
N LYS A 5 77.41 -26.59 10.18
CA LYS A 5 78.52 -25.61 10.05
C LYS A 5 78.36 -24.65 8.83
N LEU A 6 78.34 -23.37 9.02
CA LEU A 6 79.42 -22.39 9.25
C LEU A 6 79.98 -21.80 7.95
N CYS A 7 79.92 -20.52 7.68
CA CYS A 7 81.07 -19.72 7.25
C CYS A 7 80.79 -18.21 7.43
N VAL A 8 81.72 -17.61 8.17
CA VAL A 8 81.97 -16.19 8.43
C VAL A 8 82.85 -15.67 7.26
N CYS A 9 82.62 -14.43 6.82
CA CYS A 9 83.63 -13.58 6.22
C CYS A 9 83.43 -12.12 6.62
N LEU A 10 84.36 -11.67 7.46
CA LEU A 10 84.79 -10.30 7.72
C LEU A 10 85.56 -9.74 6.54
N LEU A 11 85.35 -8.48 6.18
CA LEU A 11 86.43 -7.62 5.65
C LEU A 11 86.18 -6.13 5.98
N PHE A 12 87.19 -5.56 6.53
CA PHE A 12 87.49 -4.20 6.94
C PHE A 12 87.63 -3.22 5.77
N SER A 13 87.42 -1.93 6.06
CA SER A 13 88.20 -0.69 5.70
C SER A 13 87.27 0.37 5.12
N SER A 14 87.32 1.64 5.35
CA SER A 14 88.22 2.59 5.95
C SER A 14 87.48 3.90 6.15
N ALA A 15 87.81 4.63 7.18
CA ALA A 15 87.34 5.96 7.45
C ALA A 15 87.92 7.01 6.50
N ILE A 16 87.10 7.98 6.05
CA ILE A 16 87.55 9.27 5.58
C ILE A 16 86.70 10.33 6.30
N PHE A 17 87.37 11.16 7.10
CA PHE A 17 86.78 12.41 7.72
C PHE A 17 86.61 13.49 6.66
N ALA A 18 85.43 14.08 6.62
CA ALA A 18 85.21 15.38 6.07
C ALA A 18 84.27 16.17 7.05
N GLN A 19 84.86 17.18 7.66
CA GLN A 19 84.13 18.20 8.41
C GLN A 19 83.34 19.04 7.42
N ASP A 20 82.03 19.23 7.69
CA ASP A 20 81.27 20.38 7.17
C ASP A 20 80.21 20.83 8.15
N ASN A 21 79.97 22.13 8.16
CA ASN A 21 79.25 22.98 9.13
C ASN A 21 77.80 22.64 9.31
N PRO A 22 77.17 23.00 10.48
CA PRO A 22 75.77 22.78 10.74
C PRO A 22 74.91 23.86 10.08
N VAL A 23 74.18 23.47 9.01
CA VAL A 23 73.04 24.23 8.51
C VAL A 23 71.89 24.03 9.51
N LYS A 24 71.43 25.13 10.11
CA LYS A 24 70.23 25.19 10.95
C LYS A 24 69.02 24.63 10.18
N GLN A 25 68.64 23.42 10.43
CA GLN A 25 67.31 22.88 10.05
C GLN A 25 66.27 23.59 10.93
N SER A 26 65.44 24.41 10.27
CA SER A 26 64.20 24.92 10.77
C SER A 26 63.34 23.76 11.31
N LYS A 27 62.99 23.81 12.58
CA LYS A 27 61.99 22.91 13.18
C LYS A 27 60.69 23.00 12.34
N ARG A 28 60.42 22.04 11.47
CA ARG A 28 59.06 21.75 11.02
C ARG A 28 58.28 21.50 12.29
N GLY A 29 57.23 22.31 12.50
CA GLY A 29 56.28 22.08 13.58
C GLY A 29 55.81 20.64 13.51
N GLN A 30 56.05 19.92 14.59
CA GLN A 30 55.30 18.70 14.87
C GLN A 30 53.83 19.09 14.87
N GLU A 31 53.07 18.60 13.90
CA GLU A 31 51.63 18.49 14.07
C GLU A 31 51.37 17.76 15.40
N PRO A 32 50.53 18.30 16.29
CA PRO A 32 50.22 17.62 17.53
C PRO A 32 49.73 16.19 17.16
N GLU A 33 50.44 15.18 17.64
CA GLU A 33 49.92 13.79 17.63
C GLU A 33 48.49 13.89 18.14
N ALA A 34 47.56 13.43 17.28
CA ALA A 34 46.17 13.35 17.65
C ALA A 34 46.10 12.47 18.90
N SER A 35 45.90 13.11 20.05
CA SER A 35 45.65 12.43 21.31
C SER A 35 44.60 11.35 21.05
N ALA A 36 44.91 10.10 21.31
CA ALA A 36 44.06 8.97 21.11
C ALA A 36 42.73 9.27 21.85
N SER A 37 41.71 9.61 21.09
CA SER A 37 40.40 9.93 21.65
C SER A 37 39.84 8.67 22.28
N VAL A 38 39.46 8.74 23.55
CA VAL A 38 38.80 7.64 24.25
C VAL A 38 37.50 7.33 23.51
N SER A 39 37.36 6.10 23.03
CA SER A 39 36.10 5.60 22.47
C SER A 39 35.27 4.98 23.60
N LEU A 40 34.02 5.40 23.75
CA LEU A 40 33.09 4.84 24.73
C LEU A 40 32.35 3.64 24.08
N PRO A 41 32.43 2.41 24.63
CA PRO A 41 31.72 1.26 24.05
C PRO A 41 30.22 1.36 24.28
N VAL A 42 29.41 0.84 23.35
CA VAL A 42 27.99 0.63 23.53
C VAL A 42 27.76 -0.37 24.65
N LYS A 43 26.85 -0.07 25.58
CA LYS A 43 26.48 -0.94 26.70
C LYS A 43 25.01 -1.33 26.72
N LYS A 44 24.16 -0.51 26.12
CA LYS A 44 22.72 -0.79 26.01
C LYS A 44 22.21 -0.42 24.61
N VAL A 45 21.40 -1.31 24.04
CA VAL A 45 20.74 -1.11 22.75
C VAL A 45 19.26 -1.42 22.93
N ILE A 46 18.39 -0.53 22.45
CA ILE A 46 16.94 -0.76 22.38
C ILE A 46 16.52 -0.60 20.92
N LEU A 47 15.92 -1.62 20.33
CA LEU A 47 15.48 -1.60 18.93
C LEU A 47 13.97 -1.54 18.84
N TYR A 48 13.44 -0.65 18.01
CA TYR A 48 12.02 -0.43 17.79
C TYR A 48 11.57 -0.92 16.41
N LYS A 49 10.27 -1.23 16.28
CA LYS A 49 9.66 -1.70 15.01
C LYS A 49 9.53 -0.63 13.93
N ASN A 50 9.76 0.63 14.23
CA ASN A 50 9.76 1.73 13.25
C ASN A 50 11.15 1.99 12.62
N GLY A 51 12.13 1.11 12.81
CA GLY A 51 13.47 1.27 12.23
C GLY A 51 14.36 2.24 13.00
N VAL A 52 14.07 2.48 14.28
CA VAL A 52 14.86 3.34 15.16
C VAL A 52 15.47 2.52 16.27
N GLY A 53 16.72 2.82 16.62
CA GLY A 53 17.44 2.25 17.76
C GLY A 53 17.89 3.31 18.74
N TYR A 54 17.77 3.05 20.04
CA TYR A 54 18.37 3.84 21.11
C TYR A 54 19.67 3.16 21.52
N PHE A 55 20.73 3.93 21.58
CA PHE A 55 22.09 3.51 21.95
C PHE A 55 22.55 4.25 23.19
N GLU A 56 23.15 3.49 24.11
CA GLU A 56 23.76 4.03 25.33
C GLU A 56 25.20 3.55 25.45
N HIS A 57 26.11 4.49 25.49
CA HIS A 57 27.52 4.28 25.69
C HIS A 57 27.87 4.66 27.12
N THR A 58 28.62 3.85 27.79
CA THR A 58 29.13 4.15 29.14
C THR A 58 30.60 3.82 29.19
N GLY A 59 31.38 4.68 29.77
CA GLY A 59 32.81 4.47 29.94
C GLY A 59 33.45 5.44 30.91
N ARG A 60 34.68 5.09 31.33
CA ARG A 60 35.43 5.86 32.31
C ARG A 60 36.41 6.77 31.63
N VAL A 61 36.46 8.03 32.10
CA VAL A 61 37.39 9.06 31.67
C VAL A 61 38.15 9.61 32.88
N ARG A 62 39.39 10.04 32.69
CA ARG A 62 40.24 10.56 33.77
C ARG A 62 40.64 11.99 33.49
N GLY A 63 40.31 12.88 34.43
CA GLY A 63 40.65 14.32 34.27
C GLY A 63 39.84 14.96 33.11
N SER A 64 40.34 16.13 32.65
CA SER A 64 39.72 16.84 31.52
C SER A 64 40.26 16.28 30.20
N GLN A 65 39.36 15.79 29.32
CA GLN A 65 39.76 15.25 28.00
C GLN A 65 38.61 15.32 27.01
N ASP A 66 38.98 15.30 25.73
CA ASP A 66 38.04 15.22 24.66
C ASP A 66 37.85 13.72 24.24
N PHE A 67 36.62 13.33 23.93
CA PHE A 67 36.31 12.02 23.36
C PHE A 67 35.55 12.17 22.05
N GLY A 68 35.64 11.19 21.17
CA GLY A 68 35.01 11.21 19.86
C GLY A 68 33.99 10.09 19.68
N ILE A 69 32.89 10.42 19.00
CA ILE A 69 31.91 9.44 18.54
C ILE A 69 31.78 9.61 17.03
N GLU A 70 31.78 8.48 16.32
CA GLU A 70 31.72 8.47 14.87
C GLU A 70 30.31 8.09 14.40
N PHE A 71 29.78 8.86 13.46
CA PHE A 71 28.45 8.67 12.85
C PHE A 71 28.54 8.77 11.34
N THR A 72 27.60 8.17 10.63
CA THR A 72 27.40 8.49 9.23
C THR A 72 26.61 9.79 9.08
N THR A 73 26.70 10.46 7.94
CA THR A 73 25.91 11.68 7.66
C THR A 73 24.42 11.44 7.81
N ALA A 74 23.92 10.25 7.43
CA ALA A 74 22.50 9.87 7.60
C ALA A 74 22.08 9.86 9.08
N GLN A 75 22.94 9.32 9.96
CA GLN A 75 22.66 9.22 11.40
C GLN A 75 22.73 10.58 12.11
N LEU A 76 23.53 11.53 11.58
CA LEU A 76 23.84 12.76 12.27
C LEU A 76 22.62 13.61 12.64
N ASN A 77 21.60 13.64 11.80
CA ASN A 77 20.36 14.38 12.09
C ASN A 77 19.61 13.83 13.31
N ASP A 78 19.50 12.51 13.40
CA ASP A 78 18.83 11.84 14.52
C ASP A 78 19.65 11.98 15.81
N VAL A 79 20.97 11.83 15.70
CA VAL A 79 21.90 12.03 16.82
C VAL A 79 21.81 13.45 17.36
N LEU A 80 21.90 14.48 16.53
CA LEU A 80 21.82 15.89 16.97
C LEU A 80 20.48 16.22 17.65
N LYS A 81 19.41 15.55 17.25
CA LYS A 81 18.07 15.72 17.81
C LYS A 81 17.91 15.05 19.18
N SER A 82 18.63 13.95 19.43
CA SER A 82 18.41 13.05 20.57
C SER A 82 19.60 12.91 21.51
N LEU A 83 20.76 13.47 21.18
CA LEU A 83 21.99 13.32 21.92
C LEU A 83 21.83 13.78 23.39
N THR A 84 22.08 12.88 24.30
CA THR A 84 22.14 13.14 25.73
C THR A 84 23.53 12.79 26.26
N LEU A 85 24.13 13.71 26.98
CA LEU A 85 25.47 13.58 27.54
C LEU A 85 25.40 13.85 29.03
N VAL A 86 25.80 12.89 29.85
CA VAL A 86 25.77 13.01 31.30
C VAL A 86 27.11 12.57 31.90
N ASP A 87 27.65 13.39 32.81
CA ASP A 87 28.74 13.00 33.67
C ASP A 87 28.15 12.57 35.02
N LEU A 88 28.26 11.26 35.32
CA LEU A 88 27.62 10.67 36.48
C LEU A 88 28.34 11.01 37.81
N ASN A 89 29.55 11.55 37.75
CA ASN A 89 30.37 11.86 38.93
C ASN A 89 30.59 13.36 39.17
N GLY A 90 29.74 14.23 38.57
CA GLY A 90 29.72 15.67 38.84
C GLY A 90 30.71 16.50 38.03
N GLY A 91 31.29 15.96 36.96
CA GLY A 91 32.06 16.73 36.01
C GLY A 91 31.17 17.61 35.10
N ARG A 92 31.79 18.38 34.22
CA ARG A 92 31.11 19.26 33.27
C ARG A 92 31.29 18.78 31.86
N ILE A 93 30.19 18.61 31.12
CA ILE A 93 30.22 18.46 29.67
C ILE A 93 30.29 19.86 29.05
N GLY A 94 31.29 20.08 28.21
CA GLY A 94 31.51 21.32 27.49
C GLY A 94 30.86 21.34 26.12
N ALA A 95 31.55 21.94 25.15
CA ALA A 95 31.03 22.05 23.79
C ALA A 95 31.08 20.72 23.05
N VAL A 96 30.01 20.43 22.30
CA VAL A 96 29.95 19.36 21.30
C VAL A 96 30.23 19.97 19.94
N ARG A 97 31.24 19.45 19.25
CA ARG A 97 31.68 19.93 17.92
C ARG A 97 31.56 18.83 16.90
N TYR A 98 31.08 19.17 15.73
CA TYR A 98 31.05 18.25 14.59
C TYR A 98 31.37 18.99 13.29
N ASN A 99 31.85 18.25 12.27
CA ASN A 99 32.17 18.85 10.98
C ASN A 99 30.89 19.18 10.22
N SER A 100 30.66 20.48 10.03
CA SER A 100 29.58 21.00 9.21
C SER A 100 30.11 21.31 7.80
N VAL A 101 29.42 20.84 6.78
CA VAL A 101 29.75 21.06 5.37
C VAL A 101 28.58 21.80 4.73
N ALA A 102 28.89 22.89 4.02
CA ALA A 102 27.88 23.62 3.26
C ALA A 102 27.22 22.69 2.22
N PRO A 103 25.93 22.86 1.93
CA PRO A 103 25.27 22.13 0.85
C PRO A 103 26.03 22.24 -0.46
N LEU A 104 25.98 21.19 -1.29
CA LEU A 104 26.71 21.12 -2.55
C LEU A 104 26.48 22.35 -3.41
N ASP A 105 25.24 22.79 -3.54
CA ASP A 105 24.85 23.99 -4.31
C ASP A 105 25.59 25.24 -3.83
N GLU A 106 25.78 25.41 -2.52
CA GLU A 106 26.51 26.56 -1.95
C GLU A 106 28.02 26.44 -2.18
N GLN A 107 28.55 25.21 -2.20
CA GLN A 107 29.95 24.96 -2.53
C GLN A 107 30.23 25.21 -4.01
N LEU A 108 29.29 24.86 -4.89
CA LEU A 108 29.38 25.09 -6.34
C LEU A 108 29.31 26.58 -6.70
N LYS A 109 28.55 27.42 -5.96
CA LYS A 109 28.51 28.87 -6.14
C LYS A 109 29.86 29.56 -5.94
N ASN A 110 30.77 28.92 -5.19
CA ASN A 110 32.11 29.46 -4.95
C ASN A 110 33.10 29.11 -6.08
N LEU A 111 32.68 28.42 -7.12
CA LEU A 111 33.48 28.22 -8.33
C LEU A 111 33.35 29.42 -9.26
N GLN A 112 34.42 29.75 -9.99
CA GLN A 112 34.39 30.81 -10.99
C GLN A 112 33.57 30.39 -12.23
N ILE A 113 33.53 29.08 -12.48
CA ILE A 113 32.74 28.49 -13.56
C ILE A 113 31.37 28.12 -12.98
N PRO A 114 30.23 28.56 -13.59
CA PRO A 114 28.89 28.19 -13.14
C PRO A 114 28.58 26.73 -13.53
N LEU A 115 28.96 25.79 -12.65
CA LEU A 115 28.72 24.35 -12.82
C LEU A 115 27.62 23.90 -11.88
N SER A 116 26.70 23.08 -12.38
CA SER A 116 25.64 22.42 -11.59
C SER A 116 26.03 20.98 -11.24
N GLU A 117 25.20 20.30 -10.46
CA GLU A 117 25.42 18.90 -10.09
C GLU A 117 25.42 17.97 -11.33
N GLU A 118 24.55 18.23 -12.30
CA GLU A 118 24.44 17.49 -13.55
C GLU A 118 25.00 18.32 -14.72
N VAL A 119 26.30 18.21 -14.96
CA VAL A 119 26.97 18.91 -16.07
C VAL A 119 27.32 17.94 -17.20
N THR A 120 26.76 18.22 -18.40
CA THR A 120 27.19 17.56 -19.62
C THR A 120 28.47 18.19 -20.17
N SER A 121 29.24 17.48 -21.02
CA SER A 121 30.44 18.03 -21.66
C SER A 121 30.13 19.30 -22.47
N ALA A 122 29.00 19.37 -23.15
CA ALA A 122 28.55 20.55 -23.89
C ALA A 122 28.25 21.72 -22.91
N ALA A 123 27.53 21.49 -21.84
CA ALA A 123 27.24 22.50 -20.81
C ALA A 123 28.52 23.02 -20.16
N PHE A 124 29.49 22.15 -19.89
CA PHE A 124 30.81 22.54 -19.38
C PHE A 124 31.51 23.49 -20.35
N LEU A 125 31.57 23.18 -21.64
CA LEU A 125 32.19 24.01 -22.63
C LEU A 125 31.46 25.37 -22.77
N VAL A 126 30.12 25.39 -22.65
CA VAL A 126 29.33 26.65 -22.60
C VAL A 126 29.73 27.50 -21.41
N ALA A 127 29.96 26.88 -20.25
CA ALA A 127 30.41 27.58 -19.07
C ALA A 127 31.81 28.18 -19.21
N LEU A 128 32.67 27.67 -20.10
CA LEU A 128 33.97 28.23 -20.46
C LEU A 128 33.92 29.42 -21.43
N ARG A 129 32.75 29.92 -21.82
CA ARG A 129 32.65 31.08 -22.70
C ARG A 129 33.41 32.29 -22.17
N GLY A 130 34.28 32.87 -23.02
CA GLY A 130 35.15 33.99 -22.66
C GLY A 130 36.50 33.57 -22.04
N THR A 131 36.67 32.31 -21.62
CA THR A 131 37.96 31.81 -21.08
C THR A 131 38.87 31.35 -22.22
N ARG A 132 40.18 31.36 -21.98
CA ARG A 132 41.21 30.92 -22.92
C ARG A 132 41.32 29.39 -22.89
N VAL A 133 41.20 28.79 -24.10
CA VAL A 133 41.36 27.36 -24.30
C VAL A 133 42.38 27.07 -25.38
N GLU A 134 43.06 25.92 -25.28
CA GLU A 134 43.86 25.30 -26.29
C GLU A 134 43.05 24.16 -26.90
N VAL A 135 42.81 24.23 -28.21
CA VAL A 135 42.09 23.18 -28.93
C VAL A 135 43.07 22.48 -29.87
N ARG A 136 43.16 21.15 -29.75
CA ARG A 136 44.00 20.30 -30.56
C ARG A 136 43.11 19.38 -31.42
N ASN A 137 43.29 19.40 -32.70
CA ASN A 137 42.61 18.52 -33.65
C ASN A 137 43.68 17.86 -34.56
N GLY A 138 44.04 16.62 -34.25
CA GLY A 138 45.18 15.94 -34.89
C GLY A 138 46.48 16.70 -34.67
N ALA A 139 47.19 17.10 -35.78
CA ALA A 139 48.42 17.88 -35.71
C ALA A 139 48.19 19.41 -35.57
N ALA A 140 47.00 19.89 -35.78
CA ALA A 140 46.65 21.29 -35.65
C ALA A 140 46.35 21.67 -34.21
N THR A 141 46.98 22.73 -33.70
CA THR A 141 46.73 23.31 -32.39
C THR A 141 46.38 24.77 -32.55
N ALA A 142 45.31 25.23 -31.88
CA ALA A 142 44.93 26.64 -31.83
C ALA A 142 44.62 27.06 -30.40
N THR A 143 45.03 28.25 -30.01
CA THR A 143 44.72 28.85 -28.71
C THR A 143 43.92 30.10 -28.91
N GLY A 144 42.78 30.22 -28.23
CA GLY A 144 41.86 31.34 -28.33
C GLY A 144 40.86 31.38 -27.18
N LYS A 145 40.05 32.43 -27.13
CA LYS A 145 38.91 32.49 -26.19
C LYS A 145 37.68 31.82 -26.77
N VAL A 146 36.97 31.06 -25.96
CA VAL A 146 35.71 30.42 -26.36
C VAL A 146 34.66 31.50 -26.68
N PHE A 147 34.15 31.50 -27.90
CA PHE A 147 33.13 32.41 -28.37
C PHE A 147 31.74 31.80 -28.27
N SER A 148 31.51 30.66 -28.92
CA SER A 148 30.22 29.92 -28.87
C SER A 148 30.42 28.43 -28.96
N ILE A 149 29.40 27.70 -28.48
CA ILE A 149 29.24 26.28 -28.72
C ILE A 149 27.83 26.08 -29.28
N GLU A 150 27.76 25.47 -30.46
CA GLU A 150 26.53 25.34 -31.22
C GLU A 150 26.34 23.90 -31.67
N ASN A 151 25.12 23.42 -31.65
CA ASN A 151 24.75 22.16 -32.28
C ASN A 151 24.24 22.46 -33.66
N ILE A 152 24.96 22.03 -34.70
CA ILE A 152 24.60 22.19 -36.10
C ILE A 152 24.16 20.87 -36.70
N GLU A 153 23.17 20.95 -37.57
CA GLU A 153 22.76 19.80 -38.38
C GLU A 153 23.62 19.74 -39.64
N LYS A 154 24.19 18.56 -39.89
CA LYS A 154 25.03 18.30 -41.07
C LYS A 154 24.49 17.12 -41.85
N GLU A 155 24.27 17.33 -43.14
CA GLU A 155 23.87 16.23 -44.00
C GLU A 155 25.04 15.31 -44.30
N THR A 156 24.82 14.02 -44.18
CA THR A 156 25.81 13.00 -44.54
C THR A 156 25.74 12.66 -46.00
N ALA A 157 26.84 12.23 -46.58
CA ALA A 157 26.94 11.80 -47.99
C ALA A 157 25.97 10.65 -48.37
N ARG A 158 25.29 10.04 -47.41
CA ARG A 158 24.27 8.99 -47.60
C ARG A 158 22.83 9.47 -47.39
N GLY A 159 22.60 10.78 -47.30
CA GLY A 159 21.26 11.38 -47.19
C GLY A 159 20.64 11.36 -45.78
N GLY A 160 21.43 11.16 -44.74
CA GLY A 160 20.98 11.25 -43.32
C GLY A 160 21.50 12.53 -42.68
N THR A 161 20.75 13.09 -41.71
CA THR A 161 21.17 14.24 -40.89
C THR A 161 21.86 13.76 -39.62
N ILE A 162 22.99 14.34 -39.27
CA ILE A 162 23.68 14.16 -37.99
C ILE A 162 23.82 15.50 -37.28
N HIS A 163 23.66 15.46 -35.93
CA HIS A 163 23.92 16.61 -35.08
C HIS A 163 25.39 16.63 -34.68
N VAL A 164 26.09 17.70 -34.97
CA VAL A 164 27.49 17.90 -34.65
C VAL A 164 27.62 19.12 -33.72
N THR A 165 28.31 18.95 -32.60
CA THR A 165 28.62 20.07 -31.70
C THR A 165 29.86 20.80 -32.23
N GLN A 166 29.74 22.10 -32.51
CA GLN A 166 30.81 22.96 -33.02
C GLN A 166 31.25 23.93 -31.93
N LEU A 167 32.55 24.03 -31.72
CA LEU A 167 33.21 24.98 -30.83
C LEU A 167 33.84 26.10 -31.67
N ALA A 168 33.46 27.34 -31.41
CA ALA A 168 34.09 28.53 -32.01
C ALA A 168 35.04 29.16 -30.98
N ILE A 169 36.28 29.42 -31.39
CA ILE A 169 37.25 30.19 -30.60
C ILE A 169 37.74 31.38 -31.38
N VAL A 170 38.07 32.47 -30.68
CA VAL A 170 38.69 33.66 -31.27
C VAL A 170 40.12 33.75 -30.78
N THR A 171 41.07 33.73 -31.73
CA THR A 171 42.51 33.82 -31.44
C THR A 171 42.90 35.25 -31.03
N VAL A 172 44.13 35.43 -30.56
CA VAL A 172 44.66 36.77 -30.18
C VAL A 172 44.71 37.73 -31.37
N ASP A 173 44.89 37.20 -32.58
CA ASP A 173 44.94 37.99 -33.82
C ASP A 173 43.52 38.32 -34.36
N GLY A 174 42.46 37.96 -33.63
CA GLY A 174 41.09 38.24 -34.00
C GLY A 174 40.48 37.22 -34.99
N GLU A 175 41.20 36.16 -35.37
CA GLU A 175 40.66 35.10 -36.22
C GLU A 175 39.67 34.23 -35.47
N MET A 176 38.52 33.95 -36.09
CA MET A 176 37.58 32.96 -35.60
C MET A 176 37.91 31.58 -36.19
N ARG A 177 38.12 30.59 -35.33
CA ARG A 177 38.36 29.22 -35.75
C ARG A 177 37.27 28.30 -35.20
N LEU A 178 36.75 27.45 -36.08
CA LEU A 178 35.65 26.53 -35.79
C LEU A 178 36.18 25.11 -35.75
N PHE A 179 35.79 24.37 -34.68
CA PHE A 179 36.17 22.97 -34.48
C PHE A 179 34.92 22.12 -34.28
N GLU A 180 34.74 21.09 -35.08
CA GLU A 180 33.71 20.07 -34.84
C GLU A 180 34.21 19.16 -33.71
N LEU A 181 33.44 19.11 -32.61
CA LEU A 181 33.81 18.27 -31.45
C LEU A 181 33.52 16.79 -31.75
N GLY A 182 34.57 16.03 -31.87
CA GLY A 182 34.52 14.58 -32.11
C GLY A 182 35.64 13.87 -31.34
N PRO A 183 35.78 12.54 -31.48
CA PRO A 183 36.70 11.74 -30.68
C PRO A 183 38.19 12.14 -30.78
N GLY A 184 38.57 12.87 -31.85
CA GLY A 184 39.93 13.32 -32.07
C GLY A 184 40.24 14.76 -31.61
N VAL A 185 39.26 15.47 -31.05
CA VAL A 185 39.42 16.87 -30.62
C VAL A 185 39.63 16.93 -29.12
N VAL A 186 40.72 17.53 -28.69
CA VAL A 186 41.05 17.77 -27.30
C VAL A 186 40.92 19.25 -27.00
N VAL A 187 40.11 19.59 -26.02
CA VAL A 187 39.95 20.95 -25.50
C VAL A 187 40.54 21.06 -24.11
N ARG A 188 41.54 21.91 -23.92
CA ARG A 188 42.20 22.16 -22.65
C ARG A 188 41.99 23.59 -22.21
N ALA A 189 41.50 23.81 -21.01
CA ALA A 189 41.47 25.15 -20.42
C ALA A 189 42.92 25.63 -20.27
N ALA A 190 43.24 26.82 -20.74
CA ALA A 190 44.59 27.34 -20.66
C ALA A 190 44.87 28.15 -19.37
N GLU A 191 43.85 28.51 -18.63
CA GLU A 191 43.94 29.30 -17.40
C GLU A 191 44.09 28.40 -16.15
N PRO A 192 45.13 28.61 -15.30
CA PRO A 192 45.38 27.78 -14.11
C PRO A 192 44.22 27.78 -13.12
N GLU A 193 43.49 28.88 -12.99
CA GLU A 193 42.37 28.96 -12.05
C GLU A 193 41.18 28.10 -12.48
N ILE A 194 40.95 27.98 -13.78
CA ILE A 194 39.93 27.06 -14.32
C ILE A 194 40.28 25.59 -14.04
N HIS A 195 41.58 25.24 -14.11
CA HIS A 195 42.01 23.90 -13.73
C HIS A 195 41.78 23.61 -12.24
N LYS A 196 42.02 24.60 -11.36
CA LYS A 196 41.73 24.45 -9.92
C LYS A 196 40.24 24.25 -9.67
N ASP A 197 39.41 25.05 -10.32
CA ASP A 197 37.97 24.95 -10.20
C ASP A 197 37.40 23.62 -10.73
N LEU A 198 37.92 23.16 -11.86
CA LEU A 198 37.54 21.83 -12.40
C LEU A 198 37.95 20.70 -11.44
N ASN A 199 39.18 20.73 -10.93
CA ASN A 199 39.64 19.75 -9.94
C ASN A 199 38.79 19.82 -8.64
N ARG A 200 38.46 21.02 -8.20
CA ARG A 200 37.59 21.22 -7.03
C ARG A 200 36.19 20.67 -7.27
N TYR A 201 35.61 20.96 -8.44
CA TYR A 201 34.32 20.38 -8.86
C TYR A 201 34.33 18.87 -8.85
N LEU A 202 35.33 18.23 -9.51
CA LEU A 202 35.47 16.78 -9.56
C LEU A 202 35.67 16.16 -8.17
N ASN A 203 36.42 16.82 -7.28
CA ASN A 203 36.59 16.40 -5.91
C ASN A 203 35.29 16.50 -5.10
N LEU A 204 34.51 17.57 -5.30
CA LEU A 204 33.18 17.71 -4.67
C LEU A 204 32.24 16.58 -5.12
N MET A 205 32.19 16.32 -6.44
CA MET A 205 31.41 15.20 -6.98
C MET A 205 31.89 13.83 -6.47
N GLY A 206 33.20 13.64 -6.33
CA GLY A 206 33.80 12.43 -5.78
C GLY A 206 33.50 12.24 -4.30
N SER A 207 33.51 13.31 -3.52
CA SER A 207 33.25 13.26 -2.07
C SER A 207 31.82 12.87 -1.72
N THR A 208 30.84 13.15 -2.58
CA THR A 208 29.44 12.71 -2.40
C THR A 208 29.28 11.18 -2.50
N ARG A 209 30.25 10.46 -3.09
CA ARG A 209 30.25 9.00 -3.24
C ARG A 209 31.00 8.26 -2.13
N SER A 210 31.83 8.95 -1.34
CA SER A 210 32.56 8.34 -0.23
C SER A 210 31.60 8.13 0.96
N LYS A 211 31.79 7.02 1.71
CA LYS A 211 31.10 6.80 3.00
C LYS A 211 31.49 7.92 3.94
N ASP A 212 30.61 8.85 4.11
CA ASP A 212 30.84 10.08 4.87
C ASP A 212 30.70 9.79 6.35
N VAL A 213 31.82 9.41 6.99
CA VAL A 213 31.90 9.25 8.44
C VAL A 213 32.14 10.64 9.06
N ARG A 214 31.23 11.04 9.92
CA ARG A 214 31.29 12.30 10.68
C ARG A 214 31.76 12.00 12.10
N ARG A 215 32.78 12.72 12.53
CA ARG A 215 33.27 12.64 13.90
C ARG A 215 32.70 13.79 14.72
N MET A 216 32.08 13.44 15.83
CA MET A 216 31.62 14.38 16.84
C MET A 216 32.60 14.36 17.99
N SER A 217 33.15 15.50 18.37
CA SER A 217 34.06 15.65 19.49
C SER A 217 33.34 16.32 20.65
N VAL A 218 33.41 15.70 21.81
CA VAL A 218 32.79 16.16 23.05
C VAL A 218 33.89 16.49 24.06
N SER A 219 33.87 17.69 24.63
CA SER A 219 34.80 18.10 25.66
C SER A 219 34.23 17.81 27.04
N ALA A 220 34.92 17.00 27.84
CA ALA A 220 34.56 16.73 29.23
C ALA A 220 35.63 17.28 30.18
N SER A 221 35.22 18.05 31.19
CA SER A 221 36.10 18.65 32.17
C SER A 221 35.78 18.25 33.60
N GLY A 222 36.80 17.96 34.38
CA GLY A 222 36.66 17.54 35.78
C GLY A 222 37.94 16.93 36.32
N SER A 223 37.93 16.53 37.58
CA SER A 223 39.08 15.93 38.26
C SER A 223 38.80 14.47 38.60
N GLY A 224 39.85 13.66 38.66
CA GLY A 224 39.74 12.23 39.01
C GLY A 224 39.20 11.33 37.91
N GLU A 225 38.84 10.12 38.28
CA GLU A 225 38.18 9.15 37.40
C GLU A 225 36.67 9.35 37.47
N ARG A 226 36.02 9.46 36.31
CA ARG A 226 34.60 9.77 36.19
C ARG A 226 33.96 8.85 35.15
N GLU A 227 32.69 8.53 35.35
CA GLU A 227 31.89 7.76 34.42
C GLU A 227 31.03 8.68 33.55
N LEU A 228 31.18 8.56 32.26
CA LEU A 228 30.38 9.30 31.28
C LEU A 228 29.35 8.37 30.65
N MET A 229 28.16 8.89 30.51
CA MET A 229 27.07 8.29 29.76
C MET A 229 26.74 9.14 28.55
N VAL A 230 26.65 8.51 27.39
CA VAL A 230 26.23 9.13 26.12
C VAL A 230 25.09 8.31 25.57
N SER A 231 23.98 8.93 25.27
CA SER A 231 22.89 8.21 24.59
C SER A 231 22.33 9.02 23.42
N TYR A 232 21.86 8.31 22.42
CA TYR A 232 21.25 8.89 21.22
C TYR A 232 20.33 7.87 20.54
N ILE A 233 19.53 8.39 19.62
CA ILE A 233 18.66 7.61 18.72
C ILE A 233 19.27 7.65 17.31
N SER A 234 19.19 6.56 16.59
CA SER A 234 19.67 6.43 15.21
C SER A 234 18.81 5.46 14.42
N GLU A 235 18.78 5.63 13.11
CA GLU A 235 18.17 4.69 12.19
C GLU A 235 18.90 3.33 12.24
N VAL A 236 18.11 2.26 12.27
CA VAL A 236 18.60 0.85 12.30
C VAL A 236 17.63 -0.03 11.52
N PRO A 237 18.06 -1.21 11.05
CA PRO A 237 17.15 -2.20 10.50
C PRO A 237 16.08 -2.62 11.50
N VAL A 238 14.87 -2.81 11.00
CA VAL A 238 13.75 -3.33 11.82
C VAL A 238 14.05 -4.78 12.18
N TRP A 239 14.02 -5.10 13.47
CA TRP A 239 14.14 -6.47 13.93
C TRP A 239 12.89 -7.29 13.57
N LYS A 240 13.04 -8.60 13.35
CA LYS A 240 11.98 -9.51 12.85
C LYS A 240 11.82 -10.68 13.81
N SER A 241 10.58 -11.13 13.97
CA SER A 241 10.23 -12.29 14.80
C SER A 241 10.00 -13.54 13.95
N THR A 242 10.43 -14.67 14.45
CA THR A 242 10.15 -16.00 13.88
C THR A 242 9.91 -16.99 15.01
N TYR A 243 8.98 -17.92 14.78
CA TYR A 243 8.54 -18.85 15.82
C TYR A 243 8.65 -20.29 15.34
N ARG A 244 8.82 -21.21 16.28
CA ARG A 244 8.73 -22.66 16.08
C ARG A 244 7.70 -23.20 17.05
N ILE A 245 6.71 -23.91 16.55
CA ILE A 245 5.71 -24.60 17.34
C ILE A 245 6.03 -26.09 17.25
N VAL A 246 6.43 -26.68 18.34
CA VAL A 246 6.76 -28.10 18.43
C VAL A 246 5.55 -28.84 19.01
N LEU A 247 5.00 -29.75 18.23
CA LEU A 247 3.90 -30.62 18.63
C LEU A 247 4.51 -32.00 19.01
N PRO A 248 4.47 -32.39 20.28
CA PRO A 248 5.13 -33.59 20.74
C PRO A 248 4.43 -34.85 20.22
N ARG A 249 5.19 -35.92 19.96
CA ARG A 249 4.69 -37.25 19.56
C ARG A 249 3.98 -37.96 20.75
N ILE A 250 4.52 -37.79 21.95
CA ILE A 250 3.98 -38.34 23.17
C ILE A 250 3.01 -37.29 23.76
N PRO A 251 1.92 -37.71 24.43
CA PRO A 251 1.02 -36.76 25.08
C PRO A 251 1.76 -35.80 26.01
N GLY A 252 1.87 -34.56 25.57
CA GLY A 252 2.56 -33.46 26.25
C GLY A 252 2.01 -32.13 25.79
N LYS A 253 2.42 -31.05 26.44
CA LYS A 253 2.01 -29.70 26.00
C LYS A 253 2.86 -29.29 24.78
N PRO A 254 2.24 -28.72 23.74
CA PRO A 254 2.96 -28.07 22.67
C PRO A 254 3.93 -27.01 23.21
N PHE A 255 5.06 -26.84 22.53
CA PHE A 255 6.10 -25.92 22.96
C PHE A 255 6.32 -24.84 21.90
N LEU A 256 6.44 -23.59 22.35
CA LEU A 256 6.70 -22.42 21.50
C LEU A 256 8.11 -21.92 21.73
N GLN A 257 8.88 -21.82 20.66
CA GLN A 257 10.16 -21.10 20.61
C GLN A 257 10.01 -19.88 19.71
N GLY A 258 10.31 -18.71 20.23
CA GLY A 258 10.33 -17.46 19.47
C GLY A 258 11.73 -16.87 19.45
N TRP A 259 12.11 -16.38 18.29
CA TRP A 259 13.41 -15.79 18.02
C TRP A 259 13.23 -14.41 17.39
N ALA A 260 14.08 -13.47 17.74
CA ALA A 260 14.22 -12.21 17.03
C ALA A 260 15.49 -12.21 16.19
N ILE A 261 15.37 -11.79 14.96
CA ILE A 261 16.49 -11.53 14.05
C ILE A 261 16.89 -10.08 14.22
N VAL A 262 18.11 -9.84 14.64
CA VAL A 262 18.66 -8.51 14.93
C VAL A 262 19.87 -8.30 14.03
N ASP A 263 19.88 -7.18 13.32
CA ASP A 263 20.93 -6.82 12.36
C ASP A 263 21.73 -5.61 12.90
N ASN A 264 23.03 -5.78 13.11
CA ASN A 264 23.92 -4.67 13.45
C ASN A 264 24.57 -4.10 12.18
N THR A 265 23.95 -3.08 11.60
CA THR A 265 24.51 -2.31 10.47
C THR A 265 25.11 -0.97 10.91
N VAL A 266 25.08 -0.68 12.21
CA VAL A 266 25.68 0.51 12.80
C VAL A 266 27.19 0.43 12.74
N GLY A 267 27.86 1.56 12.70
CA GLY A 267 29.30 1.66 12.47
C GLY A 267 30.22 0.97 13.48
N GLU A 268 29.70 0.35 14.55
CA GLU A 268 30.45 -0.18 15.68
C GLU A 268 30.00 -1.58 16.15
N ASP A 269 30.87 -2.27 16.88
CA ASP A 269 30.59 -3.57 17.48
C ASP A 269 29.73 -3.43 18.73
N TRP A 270 28.70 -4.22 18.86
CA TRP A 270 27.96 -4.39 20.11
C TRP A 270 28.61 -5.54 20.90
N LYS A 271 29.43 -5.21 21.86
CA LYS A 271 30.13 -6.21 22.70
C LYS A 271 29.56 -6.19 24.12
N ASP A 272 29.04 -7.35 24.54
CA ASP A 272 28.49 -7.52 25.91
C ASP A 272 27.44 -6.44 26.24
N VAL A 273 26.49 -6.23 25.30
CA VAL A 273 25.43 -5.21 25.42
C VAL A 273 24.16 -5.78 26.03
N LYS A 274 23.46 -4.96 26.83
CA LYS A 274 22.09 -5.22 27.22
C LYS A 274 21.17 -4.87 26.05
N LEU A 275 20.51 -5.88 25.48
CA LEU A 275 19.57 -5.69 24.36
C LEU A 275 18.13 -5.71 24.85
N SER A 276 17.34 -4.74 24.39
CA SER A 276 15.89 -4.72 24.52
C SER A 276 15.25 -4.57 23.14
N LEU A 277 14.17 -5.29 22.89
CA LEU A 277 13.41 -5.26 21.65
C LEU A 277 11.99 -4.79 21.95
N VAL A 278 11.57 -3.70 21.31
CA VAL A 278 10.25 -3.10 21.53
C VAL A 278 9.31 -3.42 20.37
N SER A 279 8.24 -4.16 20.70
CA SER A 279 7.12 -4.41 19.77
C SER A 279 6.20 -3.21 19.80
N GLY A 280 6.48 -2.26 18.93
CA GLY A 280 5.72 -1.02 18.80
C GLY A 280 6.47 0.02 17.97
N THR A 281 5.73 1.00 17.49
CA THR A 281 6.24 2.02 16.57
C THR A 281 6.05 3.41 17.16
N PRO A 282 6.99 3.88 18.02
CA PRO A 282 6.94 5.26 18.48
C PRO A 282 7.05 6.21 17.29
N GLN A 283 6.45 7.39 17.38
CA GLN A 283 6.57 8.38 16.32
C GLN A 283 8.01 8.86 16.17
N SER A 284 8.55 8.78 14.97
CA SER A 284 9.87 9.30 14.61
C SER A 284 9.79 10.00 13.26
N PHE A 285 10.58 11.05 13.11
CA PHE A 285 10.66 11.81 11.86
C PHE A 285 12.10 12.31 11.65
N ILE A 286 12.48 12.48 10.40
CA ILE A 286 13.79 13.05 10.02
C ILE A 286 13.65 14.55 9.82
N GLN A 287 14.55 15.33 10.43
CA GLN A 287 14.67 16.76 10.23
C GLN A 287 16.12 17.09 9.89
N ASN A 288 16.35 17.77 8.77
CA ASN A 288 17.70 18.14 8.32
C ASN A 288 18.25 19.31 9.14
N ILE A 289 18.77 19.01 10.34
CA ILE A 289 19.35 20.01 11.25
C ILE A 289 20.87 20.09 11.18
N SER A 290 21.53 19.07 10.61
CA SER A 290 23.00 19.00 10.46
C SER A 290 23.53 19.89 9.35
N GLN A 291 22.70 20.22 8.36
CA GLN A 291 23.08 21.07 7.23
C GLN A 291 22.82 22.55 7.55
N PRO A 292 23.77 23.46 7.24
CA PRO A 292 23.53 24.88 7.35
C PRO A 292 22.35 25.31 6.45
N TYR A 293 21.43 26.06 7.01
CA TYR A 293 20.29 26.62 6.29
C TYR A 293 20.54 28.06 5.88
N TYR A 294 20.43 28.36 4.58
CA TYR A 294 20.63 29.70 4.02
C TYR A 294 19.30 30.29 3.58
N THR A 295 18.87 31.39 4.22
CA THR A 295 17.71 32.16 3.78
C THR A 295 18.10 33.21 2.76
N ARG A 296 17.33 33.35 1.70
CA ARG A 296 17.51 34.49 0.77
C ARG A 296 17.12 35.77 1.47
N ARG A 297 18.04 36.74 1.49
CA ARG A 297 17.73 38.09 1.95
C ARG A 297 16.85 38.80 0.92
N PRO A 298 15.80 39.53 1.32
CA PRO A 298 15.04 40.33 0.39
C PRO A 298 15.94 41.41 -0.25
N VAL A 299 15.85 41.55 -1.57
CA VAL A 299 16.52 42.63 -2.30
C VAL A 299 15.65 43.86 -2.15
N VAL A 300 16.16 44.88 -1.50
CA VAL A 300 15.50 46.17 -1.43
C VAL A 300 15.97 46.97 -2.67
N PRO A 301 15.06 47.32 -3.58
CA PRO A 301 15.42 48.15 -4.72
C PRO A 301 15.88 49.54 -4.26
N LEU A 302 16.77 50.16 -5.03
CA LEU A 302 17.15 51.54 -4.78
C LEU A 302 15.91 52.43 -4.81
N PRO A 303 15.84 53.46 -3.92
CA PRO A 303 14.72 54.38 -3.92
C PRO A 303 14.52 55.03 -5.33
N GLU A 304 13.29 55.11 -5.76
CA GLU A 304 12.92 55.68 -7.10
C GLU A 304 13.41 57.12 -7.28
N SER A 305 13.72 57.84 -6.21
CA SER A 305 14.28 59.18 -6.23
C SER A 305 15.67 59.29 -6.92
N MET A 306 16.37 58.16 -7.12
CA MET A 306 17.62 58.12 -7.90
C MET A 306 17.41 57.84 -9.40
N MET A 307 16.22 57.53 -9.83
CA MET A 307 15.89 57.40 -11.24
C MET A 307 15.42 58.75 -11.75
N LEU A 308 16.21 59.39 -12.61
CA LEU A 308 15.81 60.56 -13.42
C LEU A 308 14.77 60.16 -14.48
N THR A 309 13.61 59.79 -14.05
CA THR A 309 12.44 59.66 -14.93
C THR A 309 11.72 61.01 -14.98
N PRO A 310 11.40 61.56 -16.17
CA PRO A 310 10.59 62.77 -16.23
C PRO A 310 9.26 62.51 -15.54
N GLN A 311 8.96 63.30 -14.52
CA GLN A 311 7.68 63.22 -13.85
C GLN A 311 6.61 63.76 -14.76
N ALA A 312 5.71 62.89 -15.24
CA ALA A 312 4.46 63.32 -15.82
C ALA A 312 3.61 63.91 -14.70
N HIS A 313 3.41 65.23 -14.75
CA HIS A 313 2.55 65.92 -13.79
C HIS A 313 1.12 65.44 -13.92
N GLU A 314 0.51 65.19 -12.80
CA GLU A 314 -0.84 64.66 -12.57
C GLU A 314 -1.91 65.34 -13.46
N ALA A 315 -2.44 64.63 -14.45
CA ALA A 315 -3.78 64.85 -14.93
C ALA A 315 -4.66 63.79 -14.27
N SER A 316 -5.31 64.20 -13.19
CA SER A 316 -6.45 63.57 -12.54
C SER A 316 -6.21 62.19 -11.86
N MET A 317 -6.09 62.24 -10.54
CA MET A 317 -6.32 61.07 -9.66
C MET A 317 -7.69 60.38 -9.88
N GLN A 318 -8.62 61.02 -10.55
CA GLN A 318 -9.90 60.45 -10.91
C GLN A 318 -9.83 59.38 -12.00
N ILE A 319 -8.99 59.55 -13.02
CA ILE A 319 -8.84 58.55 -14.10
C ILE A 319 -8.06 57.34 -13.59
N ALA A 320 -7.09 57.49 -12.74
CA ALA A 320 -6.34 56.39 -12.14
C ALA A 320 -7.21 55.56 -11.14
N ARG A 321 -8.16 56.21 -10.44
CA ARG A 321 -9.14 55.51 -9.59
C ARG A 321 -10.16 54.73 -10.42
N GLN A 322 -10.65 55.30 -11.51
CA GLN A 322 -11.58 54.62 -12.43
C GLN A 322 -10.91 53.43 -13.16
N ALA A 323 -9.66 53.58 -13.60
CA ALA A 323 -8.91 52.47 -14.20
C ALA A 323 -8.62 51.35 -13.16
N ARG A 324 -8.30 51.69 -11.90
CA ARG A 324 -8.14 50.67 -10.85
C ARG A 324 -9.45 49.98 -10.46
N MET A 325 -10.59 50.65 -10.51
CA MET A 325 -11.89 50.04 -10.29
C MET A 325 -12.27 49.08 -11.43
N GLN A 326 -12.03 49.46 -12.70
CA GLN A 326 -12.26 48.59 -13.84
C GLN A 326 -11.35 47.37 -13.90
N VAL A 327 -10.07 47.49 -13.49
CA VAL A 327 -9.16 46.35 -13.40
C VAL A 327 -9.47 45.45 -12.20
N GLY A 328 -9.98 46.02 -11.10
CA GLY A 328 -10.43 45.26 -9.94
C GLY A 328 -11.69 44.43 -10.22
N GLU A 329 -12.57 44.91 -11.09
CA GLU A 329 -13.81 44.21 -11.46
C GLU A 329 -13.56 43.12 -12.52
N LEU A 330 -12.47 43.21 -13.30
CA LEU A 330 -12.02 42.17 -14.24
C LEU A 330 -11.16 41.07 -13.63
N MET A 331 -10.71 41.24 -12.38
CA MET A 331 -9.89 40.25 -11.65
C MET A 331 -10.59 39.66 -10.41
N ALA A 332 -11.90 39.76 -10.30
CA ALA A 332 -12.63 38.98 -9.30
C ALA A 332 -12.57 37.49 -9.68
N PRO A 333 -12.06 36.60 -8.82
CA PRO A 333 -12.02 35.19 -9.14
C PRO A 333 -13.46 34.66 -9.19
N SER A 334 -13.89 34.21 -10.36
CA SER A 334 -15.10 33.43 -10.50
C SER A 334 -14.94 32.15 -9.68
N VAL A 335 -15.78 32.02 -8.66
CA VAL A 335 -15.95 30.79 -7.87
C VAL A 335 -16.49 29.73 -8.83
N VAL A 336 -15.63 28.82 -9.25
CA VAL A 336 -16.02 27.61 -9.97
C VAL A 336 -16.50 26.59 -8.93
N PRO A 337 -17.71 26.03 -9.06
CA PRO A 337 -18.14 24.95 -8.16
C PRO A 337 -17.26 23.72 -8.40
N GLN A 338 -16.69 23.17 -7.34
CA GLN A 338 -15.99 21.89 -7.34
C GLN A 338 -16.93 20.77 -7.74
N GLY A 339 -16.82 20.34 -8.99
CA GLY A 339 -17.35 19.06 -9.45
C GLY A 339 -16.32 17.97 -9.20
N MET A 340 -16.69 16.98 -8.42
CA MET A 340 -15.94 15.75 -8.21
C MET A 340 -15.74 15.02 -9.55
N ALA A 341 -14.51 14.75 -9.90
CA ALA A 341 -14.15 13.74 -10.87
C ALA A 341 -12.92 12.99 -10.35
N GLY A 342 -13.18 11.87 -9.70
CA GLY A 342 -12.16 10.87 -9.42
C GLY A 342 -11.96 10.01 -10.66
N GLY A 343 -10.73 9.86 -11.07
CA GLY A 343 -10.35 8.93 -12.12
C GLY A 343 -8.84 8.88 -12.19
N VAL A 344 -8.24 7.89 -11.54
CA VAL A 344 -6.81 7.60 -11.62
C VAL A 344 -6.61 6.52 -12.69
N PRO A 345 -5.94 6.80 -13.80
CA PRO A 345 -5.44 5.74 -14.66
C PRO A 345 -3.96 5.50 -14.35
N GLY A 346 -3.68 4.39 -13.69
CA GLY A 346 -2.33 3.94 -13.43
C GLY A 346 -2.25 2.43 -13.50
N GLY A 347 -2.35 1.88 -14.70
CA GLY A 347 -2.03 0.50 -14.98
C GLY A 347 -0.54 0.39 -15.29
N VAL A 348 0.22 -0.27 -14.43
CA VAL A 348 1.61 -0.65 -14.69
C VAL A 348 1.61 -2.04 -15.27
N ALA A 349 1.89 -2.14 -16.55
CA ALA A 349 2.19 -3.41 -17.22
C ALA A 349 3.64 -3.79 -16.89
N GLY A 350 3.82 -4.84 -16.10
CA GLY A 350 5.12 -5.40 -15.79
C GLY A 350 5.01 -6.91 -15.59
N GLY A 351 4.83 -7.63 -16.67
CA GLY A 351 4.96 -9.08 -16.70
C GLY A 351 6.41 -9.47 -16.90
N SER A 352 7.03 -10.04 -15.88
CA SER A 352 8.35 -10.67 -15.96
C SER A 352 8.16 -12.15 -16.29
N LEU A 353 8.48 -12.52 -17.51
CA LEU A 353 8.66 -13.89 -17.98
C LEU A 353 10.07 -14.35 -17.57
N GLY A 354 10.15 -15.18 -16.54
CA GLY A 354 11.39 -15.86 -16.15
C GLY A 354 11.13 -17.35 -15.98
N GLY A 355 11.05 -18.06 -17.06
CA GLY A 355 11.07 -19.52 -17.06
C GLY A 355 12.49 -20.03 -17.05
N VAL A 356 12.88 -20.77 -16.03
CA VAL A 356 14.16 -21.48 -15.98
C VAL A 356 13.91 -22.93 -16.41
N ILE A 357 14.41 -23.25 -17.58
CA ILE A 357 14.51 -24.62 -18.08
C ILE A 357 15.84 -25.19 -17.59
N GLY A 358 15.77 -26.16 -16.69
CA GLY A 358 16.93 -26.91 -16.26
C GLY A 358 16.58 -28.38 -16.11
N GLY A 359 16.54 -29.11 -17.22
CA GLY A 359 16.47 -30.53 -17.21
C GLY A 359 17.86 -31.14 -17.12
N VAL A 360 18.11 -31.98 -16.12
CA VAL A 360 19.29 -32.83 -16.05
C VAL A 360 18.87 -34.26 -16.35
N ILE A 361 19.34 -34.75 -17.48
CA ILE A 361 19.32 -36.16 -17.86
C ILE A 361 20.55 -36.80 -17.29
N GLY A 362 20.37 -37.84 -16.48
CA GLY A 362 21.47 -38.66 -16.01
C GLY A 362 20.97 -39.89 -15.28
N GLY A 363 20.59 -40.90 -16.04
CA GLY A 363 20.30 -42.23 -15.52
C GLY A 363 21.61 -43.05 -15.46
N VAL A 364 21.87 -43.63 -14.28
CA VAL A 364 22.77 -44.79 -14.18
C VAL A 364 22.06 -45.80 -13.28
N GLY A 365 21.79 -46.97 -13.85
CA GLY A 365 21.22 -48.11 -13.15
C GLY A 365 22.21 -48.68 -12.14
N GLY A 366 21.77 -48.83 -10.91
CA GLY A 366 22.46 -49.57 -9.86
C GLY A 366 21.53 -50.64 -9.29
N ALA A 367 22.02 -51.85 -9.17
CA ALA A 367 21.32 -53.05 -8.70
C ALA A 367 20.80 -52.90 -7.26
N PRO A 368 19.78 -53.63 -6.86
CA PRO A 368 19.17 -53.54 -5.53
C PRO A 368 20.07 -54.13 -4.46
N PRO A 369 20.17 -53.48 -3.28
CA PRO A 369 20.87 -54.06 -2.14
C PRO A 369 20.05 -55.19 -1.49
N PRO A 370 20.76 -56.10 -0.78
CA PRO A 370 20.11 -57.23 -0.11
C PRO A 370 19.29 -56.82 1.11
N PRO A 371 18.34 -57.62 1.58
CA PRO A 371 17.44 -57.30 2.65
C PRO A 371 18.20 -57.16 3.98
N ALA A 372 18.05 -55.99 4.63
CA ALA A 372 18.55 -55.75 5.98
C ALA A 372 17.71 -56.54 7.01
N LYS A 373 18.43 -57.10 7.97
CA LYS A 373 17.88 -57.79 9.15
C LYS A 373 17.19 -56.76 10.06
N PRO A 374 16.16 -57.12 10.83
CA PRO A 374 15.56 -56.24 11.80
C PRO A 374 16.52 -56.00 12.97
N LEU A 375 16.89 -54.75 13.20
CA LEU A 375 17.63 -54.28 14.38
C LEU A 375 16.68 -53.41 15.22
N MET A 376 16.35 -53.95 16.36
CA MET A 376 16.04 -53.33 17.65
C MET A 376 15.28 -52.01 17.73
N GLU A 377 14.00 -52.12 18.07
CA GLU A 377 13.05 -51.08 18.46
C GLU A 377 13.28 -50.48 19.89
N ALA A 378 14.42 -50.63 20.50
CA ALA A 378 14.61 -50.29 21.93
C ALA A 378 15.48 -49.06 22.23
N GLU A 379 16.14 -48.43 21.25
CA GLU A 379 16.96 -47.24 21.49
C GLU A 379 16.33 -45.89 21.07
N GLU A 380 15.31 -45.90 20.23
CA GLU A 380 14.66 -44.67 19.74
C GLU A 380 13.79 -43.92 20.78
N SER A 381 13.37 -44.63 21.83
CA SER A 381 12.51 -44.02 22.87
C SER A 381 13.24 -43.22 23.95
N ALA A 382 14.58 -43.32 24.04
CA ALA A 382 15.36 -42.62 25.05
C ALA A 382 15.81 -41.23 24.62
N GLU A 383 16.19 -41.09 23.32
CA GLU A 383 16.60 -39.79 22.77
C GLU A 383 15.45 -38.79 22.64
N ASP A 384 14.23 -39.24 22.29
CA ASP A 384 13.05 -38.39 22.18
C ASP A 384 12.59 -37.85 23.55
N SER A 385 12.84 -38.58 24.64
CA SER A 385 12.53 -38.12 25.99
C SER A 385 13.51 -37.05 26.47
N GLU A 386 14.78 -37.12 26.10
CA GLU A 386 15.81 -36.14 26.47
C GLU A 386 15.58 -34.78 25.78
N VAL A 387 15.19 -34.76 24.51
CA VAL A 387 14.89 -33.51 23.79
C VAL A 387 13.65 -32.83 24.33
N THR A 388 12.62 -33.60 24.64
CA THR A 388 11.37 -33.07 25.22
C THR A 388 11.58 -32.58 26.67
N GLU A 389 12.41 -33.27 27.45
CA GLU A 389 12.77 -32.88 28.83
C GLU A 389 13.70 -31.67 28.84
N ALA A 390 14.65 -31.55 27.90
CA ALA A 390 15.51 -30.39 27.71
C ALA A 390 14.70 -29.15 27.29
N LEU A 391 13.68 -29.32 26.42
CA LEU A 391 12.79 -28.24 26.01
C LEU A 391 11.85 -27.79 27.15
N SER A 392 11.43 -28.73 28.06
CA SER A 392 10.57 -28.40 29.17
C SER A 392 11.28 -27.66 30.31
N ASN A 393 12.60 -27.80 30.40
CA ASN A 393 13.45 -27.14 31.40
C ASN A 393 14.02 -25.80 30.92
N ALA A 394 13.71 -25.38 29.70
CA ALA A 394 14.16 -24.08 29.14
C ALA A 394 13.44 -22.93 29.89
N GLU A 395 14.19 -22.14 30.65
CA GLU A 395 13.69 -20.90 31.25
C GLU A 395 13.48 -19.82 30.17
N ALA A 396 12.45 -19.00 30.36
CA ALA A 396 12.23 -17.85 29.46
C ALA A 396 13.44 -16.91 29.48
N GLU A 397 14.08 -16.71 28.33
CA GLU A 397 15.32 -15.90 28.19
C GLU A 397 15.07 -14.40 28.06
N ALA A 398 13.82 -13.98 27.93
CA ALA A 398 13.45 -12.58 27.97
C ALA A 398 12.34 -12.32 29.00
N GLU A 399 12.40 -11.15 29.62
CA GLU A 399 11.34 -10.62 30.46
C GLU A 399 10.52 -9.60 29.69
N GLY A 400 9.19 -9.74 29.71
CA GLY A 400 8.28 -8.80 29.07
C GLY A 400 7.85 -7.70 30.01
N THR A 401 7.93 -6.45 29.55
CA THR A 401 7.47 -5.29 30.30
C THR A 401 6.58 -4.41 29.40
N ALA A 402 5.39 -4.08 29.88
CA ALA A 402 4.54 -3.10 29.19
C ALA A 402 5.03 -1.68 29.49
N VAL A 403 5.39 -0.93 28.47
CA VAL A 403 5.87 0.44 28.59
C VAL A 403 5.00 1.36 27.73
N GLY A 404 4.12 2.14 28.33
CA GLY A 404 3.34 3.17 27.63
C GLY A 404 2.48 2.65 26.45
N GLY A 405 1.94 1.42 26.55
CA GLY A 405 1.18 0.77 25.47
C GLY A 405 2.04 0.01 24.46
N LEU A 406 3.35 -0.02 24.65
CA LEU A 406 4.31 -0.82 23.90
C LEU A 406 4.73 -2.02 24.74
N PHE A 407 5.12 -3.10 24.08
CA PHE A 407 5.64 -4.29 24.75
C PHE A 407 7.15 -4.39 24.50
N GLU A 408 7.93 -4.54 25.56
CA GLU A 408 9.39 -4.63 25.50
C GLU A 408 9.85 -6.02 25.94
N TYR A 409 10.67 -6.68 25.11
CA TYR A 409 11.40 -7.90 25.45
C TYR A 409 12.79 -7.49 25.96
N ASN A 410 13.02 -7.64 27.23
CA ASN A 410 14.34 -7.43 27.86
C ASN A 410 15.09 -8.74 27.93
N LEU A 411 16.15 -8.89 27.12
CA LEU A 411 16.98 -10.08 27.19
C LEU A 411 17.68 -10.17 28.55
N LYS A 412 17.64 -11.35 29.17
CA LYS A 412 18.32 -11.59 30.46
C LYS A 412 19.83 -11.62 30.29
N GLU A 413 20.30 -12.22 29.22
CA GLU A 413 21.72 -12.33 28.91
C GLU A 413 22.18 -11.16 28.03
N ARG A 414 23.43 -10.78 28.25
CA ARG A 414 24.09 -9.80 27.40
C ARG A 414 24.56 -10.47 26.13
N ILE A 415 24.43 -9.76 25.01
CA ILE A 415 24.79 -10.30 23.70
C ILE A 415 25.93 -9.55 23.07
N THR A 416 26.61 -10.24 22.15
CA THR A 416 27.64 -9.66 21.27
C THR A 416 27.21 -9.84 19.81
N VAL A 417 27.04 -8.72 19.09
CA VAL A 417 26.76 -8.69 17.66
C VAL A 417 27.77 -7.75 17.02
N LEU A 418 28.73 -8.30 16.27
CA LEU A 418 29.74 -7.50 15.64
C LEU A 418 29.15 -6.67 14.50
N LYS A 419 29.84 -5.61 14.11
CA LYS A 419 29.49 -4.75 12.99
C LYS A 419 29.27 -5.58 11.71
N ASN A 420 28.19 -5.26 10.99
CA ASN A 420 27.75 -5.96 9.78
C ASN A 420 27.43 -7.46 9.99
N GLN A 421 27.00 -7.83 11.18
CA GLN A 421 26.53 -9.17 11.49
C GLN A 421 25.07 -9.13 11.96
N SER A 422 24.39 -10.26 11.76
CA SER A 422 23.06 -10.52 12.27
C SER A 422 23.13 -11.61 13.36
N ALA A 423 22.21 -11.55 14.31
CA ALA A 423 22.07 -12.55 15.36
C ALA A 423 20.61 -13.00 15.48
N LEU A 424 20.41 -14.28 15.76
CA LEU A 424 19.13 -14.79 16.27
C LEU A 424 19.21 -14.78 17.80
N VAL A 425 18.27 -14.05 18.41
CA VAL A 425 18.19 -13.95 19.87
C VAL A 425 16.86 -14.53 20.36
N PRO A 426 16.85 -15.40 21.35
CA PRO A 426 15.64 -16.01 21.84
C PRO A 426 14.81 -14.98 22.62
N ILE A 427 13.51 -14.91 22.32
CA ILE A 427 12.58 -13.95 22.95
C ILE A 427 11.48 -14.65 23.77
N VAL A 428 11.13 -15.90 23.42
CA VAL A 428 10.17 -16.70 24.13
C VAL A 428 10.54 -18.18 24.02
N GLN A 429 10.46 -18.89 25.15
CA GLN A 429 10.56 -20.34 25.22
C GLN A 429 9.56 -20.78 26.30
N SER A 430 8.42 -21.34 25.89
CA SER A 430 7.33 -21.62 26.81
C SER A 430 6.41 -22.73 26.29
N PRO A 431 5.90 -23.60 27.18
CA PRO A 431 4.75 -24.42 26.84
C PRO A 431 3.55 -23.55 26.47
N ILE A 432 2.79 -23.98 25.46
CA ILE A 432 1.56 -23.29 25.00
C ILE A 432 0.40 -24.27 24.93
N GLU A 433 -0.82 -23.74 24.82
CA GLU A 433 -1.99 -24.52 24.47
C GLU A 433 -2.22 -24.43 22.96
N ALA A 434 -2.15 -25.58 22.27
CA ALA A 434 -2.45 -25.66 20.85
C ALA A 434 -3.21 -26.94 20.53
N GLU A 435 -4.31 -26.83 19.82
CA GLU A 435 -5.15 -27.93 19.37
C GLU A 435 -5.02 -28.08 17.86
N LYS A 436 -4.73 -29.30 17.36
CA LYS A 436 -4.71 -29.61 15.93
C LYS A 436 -6.14 -29.69 15.41
N ILE A 437 -6.41 -28.95 14.35
CA ILE A 437 -7.71 -28.93 13.68
C ILE A 437 -7.54 -28.91 12.17
N THR A 438 -8.63 -29.20 11.45
CA THR A 438 -8.75 -28.93 10.02
C THR A 438 -9.65 -27.72 9.82
N LEU A 439 -9.14 -26.69 9.19
CA LEU A 439 -9.89 -25.48 8.88
C LEU A 439 -10.50 -25.57 7.48
N VAL A 440 -11.77 -25.24 7.38
CA VAL A 440 -12.50 -25.12 6.11
C VAL A 440 -13.23 -23.79 6.07
N THR A 441 -12.95 -22.97 5.08
CA THR A 441 -13.59 -21.67 4.93
C THR A 441 -14.54 -21.69 3.72
N ALA A 442 -15.80 -21.35 3.95
CA ALA A 442 -16.80 -21.21 2.89
C ALA A 442 -16.93 -19.74 2.48
N GLU A 443 -17.15 -19.52 1.19
CA GLU A 443 -17.33 -18.19 0.62
C GLU A 443 -18.83 -17.83 0.48
N GLU A 444 -19.12 -16.54 0.54
CA GLU A 444 -20.49 -16.04 0.31
C GLU A 444 -20.97 -16.33 -1.12
N SER A 445 -20.06 -16.38 -2.09
CA SER A 445 -20.31 -16.71 -3.51
C SER A 445 -20.85 -18.13 -3.75
N GLY A 446 -20.86 -18.98 -2.72
CA GLY A 446 -21.34 -20.35 -2.80
C GLY A 446 -20.24 -21.39 -2.96
N GLY A 447 -18.98 -21.00 -3.02
CA GLY A 447 -17.80 -21.86 -3.09
C GLY A 447 -17.17 -22.18 -1.72
N LEU A 448 -16.02 -22.85 -1.79
CA LEU A 448 -15.08 -23.02 -0.69
C LEU A 448 -13.82 -22.21 -1.03
N SER A 449 -13.22 -21.57 -0.04
CA SER A 449 -11.96 -20.85 -0.20
C SER A 449 -10.79 -21.83 -0.22
N GLY A 450 -10.56 -22.46 -1.37
CA GLY A 450 -9.48 -23.42 -1.55
C GLY A 450 -9.71 -24.79 -0.91
N ALA A 451 -8.62 -25.53 -0.71
CA ALA A 451 -8.63 -26.85 -0.06
C ALA A 451 -8.67 -26.70 1.47
N PRO A 452 -9.17 -27.72 2.21
CA PRO A 452 -9.05 -27.77 3.65
C PRO A 452 -7.60 -27.58 4.11
N LEU A 453 -7.41 -26.84 5.22
CA LEU A 453 -6.09 -26.50 5.75
C LEU A 453 -5.87 -27.19 7.10
N ARG A 454 -4.68 -27.74 7.32
CA ARG A 454 -4.20 -28.06 8.65
C ARG A 454 -3.98 -26.77 9.41
N ALA A 455 -4.52 -26.68 10.62
CA ALA A 455 -4.40 -25.49 11.42
C ALA A 455 -4.22 -25.85 12.91
N LEU A 456 -3.74 -24.88 13.65
CA LEU A 456 -3.64 -24.93 15.11
C LEU A 456 -4.57 -23.88 15.70
N TRP A 457 -5.36 -24.30 16.66
CA TRP A 457 -6.05 -23.37 17.55
C TRP A 457 -5.16 -23.11 18.75
N LEU A 458 -4.35 -22.06 18.63
CA LEU A 458 -3.32 -21.71 19.57
C LEU A 458 -3.85 -20.70 20.58
N ARG A 459 -3.56 -20.92 21.86
CA ARG A 459 -3.77 -19.97 22.95
C ARG A 459 -2.42 -19.60 23.54
N ASP A 460 -2.14 -18.32 23.61
CA ASP A 460 -0.91 -17.84 24.21
C ASP A 460 -0.97 -17.96 25.74
N THR A 461 -0.15 -18.85 26.28
CA THR A 461 0.03 -19.05 27.72
C THR A 461 1.43 -18.65 28.18
N SER A 462 2.23 -18.02 27.32
CA SER A 462 3.62 -17.62 27.63
C SER A 462 3.70 -16.45 28.62
N GLY A 463 2.61 -15.67 28.76
CA GLY A 463 2.61 -14.44 29.55
C GLY A 463 3.24 -13.25 28.85
N LEU A 464 3.76 -13.40 27.63
CA LEU A 464 4.37 -12.37 26.81
C LEU A 464 3.44 -12.03 25.65
N THR A 465 3.45 -10.80 25.18
CA THR A 465 2.83 -10.48 23.90
C THR A 465 3.70 -11.00 22.78
N LEU A 466 3.19 -11.86 21.90
CA LEU A 466 3.91 -12.40 20.76
C LEU A 466 3.79 -11.43 19.59
N ASP A 467 4.93 -10.91 19.14
CA ASP A 467 4.98 -9.99 18.01
C ASP A 467 4.71 -10.70 16.67
N GLY A 468 4.19 -9.97 15.67
CA GLY A 468 3.91 -10.55 14.35
C GLY A 468 5.16 -11.07 13.65
N GLY A 469 5.08 -12.29 13.09
CA GLY A 469 6.19 -12.92 12.41
C GLY A 469 5.80 -14.22 11.71
N THR A 470 6.79 -14.92 11.15
CA THR A 470 6.59 -16.25 10.57
C THR A 470 6.65 -17.32 11.65
N PHE A 471 5.90 -18.40 11.47
CA PHE A 471 6.05 -19.57 12.33
C PHE A 471 6.16 -20.85 11.52
N ASN A 472 6.93 -21.79 12.04
CA ASN A 472 7.05 -23.16 11.53
C ASN A 472 6.42 -24.12 12.54
N VAL A 473 5.76 -25.16 12.02
CA VAL A 473 5.23 -26.27 12.83
C VAL A 473 6.11 -27.50 12.63
N LEU A 474 6.61 -28.03 13.72
CA LEU A 474 7.27 -29.33 13.79
C LEU A 474 6.31 -30.34 14.42
N GLU A 475 5.98 -31.39 13.72
CA GLU A 475 5.11 -32.46 14.16
C GLU A 475 5.87 -33.77 14.07
N GLU A 476 6.00 -34.47 15.20
CA GLU A 476 6.76 -35.74 15.27
C GLU A 476 8.17 -35.63 14.68
N ASP A 477 8.90 -34.55 15.02
CA ASP A 477 10.25 -34.19 14.55
C ASP A 477 10.39 -33.90 13.06
N ALA A 478 9.26 -33.85 12.33
CA ALA A 478 9.21 -33.50 10.94
C ALA A 478 8.65 -32.06 10.72
N PHE A 479 9.14 -31.38 9.71
CA PHE A 479 8.56 -30.12 9.27
C PHE A 479 7.15 -30.36 8.69
N ALA A 480 6.13 -29.85 9.36
CA ALA A 480 4.73 -30.03 8.99
C ALA A 480 4.17 -28.88 8.15
N GLY A 481 4.81 -27.72 8.19
CA GLY A 481 4.42 -26.54 7.43
C GLY A 481 4.75 -25.22 8.14
N GLU A 482 4.36 -24.12 7.52
CA GLU A 482 4.63 -22.77 8.02
C GLU A 482 3.44 -21.84 7.80
N GLY A 483 3.42 -20.72 8.51
CA GLY A 483 2.39 -19.71 8.40
C GLY A 483 2.85 -18.37 8.96
N ILE A 484 1.90 -17.46 9.09
CA ILE A 484 2.11 -16.11 9.62
C ILE A 484 1.33 -15.98 10.93
N LEU A 485 2.02 -15.56 11.97
CA LEU A 485 1.45 -15.15 13.25
C LEU A 485 1.29 -13.62 13.22
N GLU A 486 0.09 -13.12 13.46
CA GLU A 486 -0.13 -11.71 13.77
C GLU A 486 0.15 -11.45 15.25
N LEU A 487 0.17 -10.17 15.65
CA LEU A 487 0.31 -9.80 17.05
C LEU A 487 -0.70 -10.57 17.92
N LEU A 488 -0.21 -11.23 18.95
CA LEU A 488 -1.03 -12.05 19.86
C LEU A 488 -0.73 -11.68 21.31
N HIS A 489 -1.78 -11.33 22.05
CA HIS A 489 -1.65 -10.95 23.46
C HIS A 489 -1.76 -12.15 24.41
N PRO A 490 -1.20 -12.06 25.63
CA PRO A 490 -1.33 -13.11 26.63
C PRO A 490 -2.78 -13.53 26.87
N GLY A 491 -3.04 -14.83 26.82
CA GLY A 491 -4.36 -15.43 27.00
C GLY A 491 -5.26 -15.36 25.75
N GLU A 492 -4.88 -14.64 24.72
CA GLU A 492 -5.61 -14.58 23.46
C GLU A 492 -5.53 -15.91 22.71
N ARG A 493 -6.60 -16.24 21.99
CA ARG A 493 -6.71 -17.44 21.18
C ARG A 493 -6.72 -17.09 19.70
N ARG A 494 -5.92 -17.77 18.89
CA ARG A 494 -5.79 -17.52 17.47
C ARG A 494 -5.78 -18.82 16.67
N LEU A 495 -6.42 -18.76 15.52
CA LEU A 495 -6.43 -19.85 14.54
C LEU A 495 -5.31 -19.63 13.54
N LEU A 496 -4.39 -20.59 13.42
CA LEU A 496 -3.18 -20.50 12.60
C LEU A 496 -3.12 -21.68 11.62
N SER A 497 -3.27 -21.42 10.35
CA SER A 497 -3.12 -22.43 9.28
C SER A 497 -1.64 -22.55 8.87
N TYR A 498 -1.17 -23.79 8.60
CA TYR A 498 0.22 -24.06 8.27
C TYR A 498 0.42 -25.02 7.09
N ALA A 499 -0.57 -25.79 6.68
CA ALA A 499 -0.47 -26.71 5.55
C ALA A 499 -1.83 -27.02 4.94
N ALA A 500 -1.85 -27.58 3.71
CA ALA A 500 -3.07 -28.15 3.14
C ALA A 500 -3.39 -29.53 3.77
N ASP A 501 -4.64 -29.74 4.16
CA ASP A 501 -5.12 -31.04 4.64
C ASP A 501 -5.71 -31.86 3.51
N LYS A 502 -4.95 -32.84 3.05
CA LYS A 502 -5.38 -33.75 1.96
C LYS A 502 -6.24 -34.94 2.45
N ALA A 503 -6.30 -35.15 3.76
CA ALA A 503 -7.08 -36.24 4.35
C ALA A 503 -8.56 -35.89 4.49
N VAL A 504 -8.90 -34.61 4.58
CA VAL A 504 -10.28 -34.16 4.68
C VAL A 504 -10.78 -33.70 3.30
N ARG A 505 -11.94 -34.20 2.90
CA ARG A 505 -12.67 -33.79 1.70
C ARG A 505 -13.98 -33.19 2.09
N ILE A 506 -14.37 -32.11 1.44
CA ILE A 506 -15.62 -31.42 1.74
C ILE A 506 -16.37 -31.08 0.46
N VAL A 507 -17.68 -31.25 0.51
CA VAL A 507 -18.63 -30.84 -0.54
C VAL A 507 -19.67 -29.94 0.11
N ARG A 508 -20.02 -28.85 -0.53
CA ARG A 508 -21.09 -27.94 -0.14
C ARG A 508 -22.29 -28.14 -1.05
N GLU A 509 -23.44 -28.32 -0.46
CA GLU A 509 -24.74 -28.38 -1.13
C GLU A 509 -25.62 -27.26 -0.61
N SER A 510 -26.15 -26.44 -1.50
CA SER A 510 -27.10 -25.38 -1.16
C SER A 510 -28.34 -25.57 -2.02
N PRO A 511 -29.37 -26.28 -1.52
CA PRO A 511 -30.65 -26.38 -2.22
C PRO A 511 -31.27 -24.99 -2.35
N ALA A 512 -32.19 -24.84 -3.32
CA ALA A 512 -32.92 -23.60 -3.50
C ALA A 512 -33.64 -23.20 -2.21
N GLY A 513 -33.45 -21.97 -1.78
CA GLY A 513 -34.08 -21.41 -0.58
C GLY A 513 -35.62 -21.45 -0.70
N SER A 514 -36.30 -21.56 0.43
CA SER A 514 -37.76 -21.48 0.51
C SER A 514 -38.18 -20.10 1.02
N ARG A 515 -39.31 -19.62 0.47
CA ARG A 515 -39.96 -18.40 0.94
C ARG A 515 -41.29 -18.77 1.58
N MET A 516 -41.55 -18.26 2.75
CA MET A 516 -42.78 -18.47 3.46
C MET A 516 -43.38 -17.12 3.87
N ALA A 517 -44.57 -16.83 3.40
CA ALA A 517 -45.28 -15.64 3.85
C ALA A 517 -45.69 -15.81 5.32
N THR A 518 -45.41 -14.78 6.12
CA THR A 518 -45.71 -14.77 7.56
C THR A 518 -46.83 -13.78 7.96
N ARG A 519 -46.99 -12.72 7.18
CA ARG A 519 -48.01 -11.68 7.44
C ARG A 519 -48.32 -10.94 6.14
N VAL A 520 -49.56 -10.58 5.95
CA VAL A 520 -50.00 -9.71 4.87
C VAL A 520 -50.68 -8.50 5.44
N THR A 521 -50.26 -7.32 5.01
CA THR A 521 -50.92 -6.07 5.35
C THR A 521 -51.33 -5.32 4.11
N ILE A 522 -52.54 -4.79 4.08
CA ILE A 522 -53.01 -3.89 3.03
C ILE A 522 -53.40 -2.58 3.69
N LEU A 523 -52.76 -1.50 3.26
CA LEU A 523 -53.03 -0.17 3.79
C LEU A 523 -52.87 0.87 2.68
N LYS A 524 -53.88 1.71 2.50
CA LYS A 524 -53.88 2.81 1.52
C LYS A 524 -53.47 2.34 0.10
N GLY A 525 -53.99 1.22 -0.36
CA GLY A 525 -53.75 0.71 -1.69
C GLY A 525 -52.39 0.01 -1.90
N VAL A 526 -51.63 -0.19 -0.83
CA VAL A 526 -50.38 -0.96 -0.88
C VAL A 526 -50.54 -2.26 -0.10
N MET A 527 -50.36 -3.37 -0.76
CA MET A 527 -50.24 -4.69 -0.15
C MET A 527 -48.77 -4.98 0.16
N ALA A 528 -48.45 -5.17 1.43
CA ALA A 528 -47.12 -5.60 1.85
C ALA A 528 -47.20 -7.06 2.33
N VAL A 529 -46.50 -7.93 1.63
CA VAL A 529 -46.35 -9.34 2.01
C VAL A 529 -45.04 -9.48 2.75
N HIS A 530 -45.11 -9.73 4.05
CA HIS A 530 -43.97 -10.05 4.88
C HIS A 530 -43.66 -11.53 4.69
N GLN A 531 -42.44 -11.82 4.24
CA GLN A 531 -41.97 -13.16 3.99
C GLN A 531 -40.73 -13.44 4.82
N GLU A 532 -40.55 -14.68 5.20
CA GLU A 532 -39.30 -15.20 5.72
C GLU A 532 -38.64 -16.03 4.65
N GLU A 533 -37.51 -15.57 4.12
CA GLU A 533 -36.68 -16.36 3.22
C GLU A 533 -35.77 -17.26 4.08
N ARG A 534 -35.82 -18.54 3.87
CA ARG A 534 -35.03 -19.55 4.58
C ARG A 534 -34.08 -20.22 3.61
N ASP A 535 -32.85 -20.36 4.04
CA ASP A 535 -31.78 -21.03 3.29
C ASP A 535 -31.13 -22.09 4.19
N ALA A 536 -30.70 -23.18 3.59
CA ALA A 536 -30.01 -24.27 4.27
C ALA A 536 -28.81 -24.69 3.46
N THR A 537 -27.62 -24.44 3.99
CA THR A 537 -26.38 -24.91 3.38
C THR A 537 -25.90 -26.17 4.10
N THR A 538 -25.75 -27.26 3.39
CA THR A 538 -25.27 -28.53 3.92
C THR A 538 -23.83 -28.77 3.49
N TYR A 539 -22.97 -29.06 4.46
CA TYR A 539 -21.58 -29.43 4.28
C TYR A 539 -21.41 -30.93 4.53
N ILE A 540 -20.90 -31.64 3.54
CA ILE A 540 -20.62 -33.07 3.59
C ILE A 540 -19.12 -33.25 3.74
N ILE A 541 -18.65 -33.63 4.93
CA ILE A 541 -17.26 -33.69 5.33
C ILE A 541 -16.85 -35.16 5.45
N HIS A 542 -15.87 -35.59 4.69
CA HIS A 542 -15.32 -36.93 4.71
C HIS A 542 -13.89 -36.91 5.25
N ASN A 543 -13.62 -37.71 6.29
CA ASN A 543 -12.29 -37.92 6.85
C ASN A 543 -11.72 -39.24 6.26
N ALA A 544 -10.71 -39.13 5.41
CA ALA A 544 -10.00 -40.28 4.85
C ALA A 544 -8.79 -40.73 5.68
N ASP A 545 -8.55 -40.10 6.84
CA ASP A 545 -7.46 -40.45 7.75
C ASP A 545 -7.82 -41.64 8.63
N THR A 546 -6.81 -42.19 9.28
CA THR A 546 -6.92 -43.26 10.31
C THR A 546 -7.19 -42.71 11.72
N THR A 547 -7.09 -41.39 11.89
CA THR A 547 -7.31 -40.67 13.14
C THR A 547 -8.55 -39.78 13.06
N PRO A 548 -9.27 -39.57 14.18
CA PRO A 548 -10.39 -38.63 14.22
C PRO A 548 -9.90 -37.20 13.94
N ARG A 549 -10.72 -36.44 13.21
CA ARG A 549 -10.43 -35.04 12.86
C ARG A 549 -11.44 -34.10 13.49
N GLN A 550 -10.93 -33.02 14.07
CA GLN A 550 -11.75 -31.88 14.50
C GLN A 550 -11.74 -30.86 13.37
N VAL A 551 -12.88 -30.67 12.73
CA VAL A 551 -13.03 -29.72 11.62
C VAL A 551 -13.67 -28.44 12.15
N ILE A 552 -13.03 -27.29 11.91
CA ILE A 552 -13.60 -25.98 12.12
C ILE A 552 -14.09 -25.45 10.77
N LEU A 553 -15.39 -25.37 10.66
CA LEU A 553 -16.06 -24.84 9.47
C LEU A 553 -16.34 -23.34 9.68
N GLU A 554 -15.75 -22.51 8.84
CA GLU A 554 -16.05 -21.08 8.75
C GLU A 554 -17.16 -20.86 7.73
N HIS A 555 -18.34 -20.50 8.18
CA HIS A 555 -19.50 -20.13 7.37
C HIS A 555 -19.64 -18.62 7.32
N PRO A 556 -19.78 -17.97 6.16
CA PRO A 556 -19.79 -16.51 6.06
C PRO A 556 -21.05 -15.92 6.71
N ILE A 557 -20.87 -14.80 7.42
CA ILE A 557 -21.97 -13.99 7.97
C ILE A 557 -22.54 -13.14 6.84
N ARG A 558 -23.74 -13.49 6.40
CA ARG A 558 -24.46 -12.77 5.33
C ARG A 558 -25.26 -11.60 5.91
N SER A 559 -25.19 -10.44 5.26
CA SER A 559 -25.91 -9.25 5.72
C SER A 559 -27.43 -9.47 5.69
N GLY A 560 -28.10 -9.20 6.81
CA GLY A 560 -29.54 -9.35 6.98
C GLY A 560 -30.01 -10.78 7.26
N TRP A 561 -29.14 -11.80 7.18
CA TRP A 561 -29.43 -13.19 7.52
C TRP A 561 -29.12 -13.47 8.99
N LYS A 562 -29.89 -14.38 9.58
CA LYS A 562 -29.69 -14.85 10.97
C LYS A 562 -29.73 -16.36 10.99
N LEU A 563 -28.87 -16.95 11.83
CA LEU A 563 -28.90 -18.39 12.06
C LEU A 563 -30.22 -18.80 12.71
N VAL A 564 -30.76 -19.94 12.31
CA VAL A 564 -32.02 -20.52 12.77
C VAL A 564 -31.78 -21.94 13.28
N GLY A 565 -32.32 -22.24 14.46
CA GLY A 565 -32.22 -23.56 15.09
C GLY A 565 -31.10 -23.65 16.13
N GLU A 566 -31.36 -24.38 17.21
CA GLU A 566 -30.37 -24.60 18.29
C GLU A 566 -29.17 -25.47 17.84
N GLU A 567 -29.37 -26.31 16.83
CA GLU A 567 -28.34 -27.17 16.24
C GLU A 567 -27.25 -26.37 15.48
N THR A 568 -27.55 -25.14 15.11
CA THR A 568 -26.66 -24.24 14.36
C THR A 568 -25.99 -23.19 15.26
N LYS A 569 -25.77 -23.49 16.54
CA LYS A 569 -25.06 -22.58 17.43
C LYS A 569 -23.56 -22.65 17.14
N PRO A 570 -22.91 -21.53 16.72
CA PRO A 570 -21.48 -21.50 16.47
C PRO A 570 -20.68 -21.58 17.79
N GLU A 571 -19.52 -22.21 17.76
CA GLU A 571 -18.57 -22.19 18.89
C GLU A 571 -18.00 -20.78 19.06
N GLU A 572 -17.72 -20.11 17.96
CA GLU A 572 -17.18 -18.76 17.92
C GLU A 572 -17.72 -18.00 16.70
N SER A 573 -17.76 -16.67 16.79
CA SER A 573 -18.10 -15.81 15.67
C SER A 573 -17.00 -14.75 15.51
N SER A 574 -16.45 -14.67 14.31
CA SER A 574 -15.57 -13.56 13.92
C SER A 574 -16.40 -12.41 13.34
N ALA A 575 -15.73 -11.35 12.86
CA ALA A 575 -16.41 -10.26 12.17
C ALA A 575 -17.09 -10.67 10.85
N THR A 576 -16.60 -11.76 10.23
CA THR A 576 -17.01 -12.20 8.89
C THR A 576 -17.56 -13.61 8.82
N HIS A 577 -17.29 -14.46 9.80
CA HIS A 577 -17.66 -15.88 9.75
C HIS A 577 -18.17 -16.40 11.09
N TYR A 578 -19.13 -17.32 11.02
CA TYR A 578 -19.48 -18.23 12.11
C TYR A 578 -18.56 -19.44 12.06
N ARG A 579 -18.04 -19.88 13.22
CA ARG A 579 -17.18 -21.04 13.34
C ARG A 579 -17.91 -22.19 14.02
N PHE A 580 -18.03 -23.30 13.30
CA PHE A 580 -18.68 -24.52 13.81
C PHE A 580 -17.64 -25.61 13.98
N ARG A 581 -17.67 -26.29 15.13
CA ARG A 581 -16.83 -27.46 15.39
C ARG A 581 -17.57 -28.73 15.03
N ILE A 582 -16.94 -29.56 14.19
CA ILE A 582 -17.50 -30.82 13.69
C ILE A 582 -16.45 -31.90 13.89
N ALA A 583 -16.79 -32.91 14.71
CA ALA A 583 -15.93 -34.09 14.88
C ALA A 583 -16.25 -35.11 13.77
N VAL A 584 -15.21 -35.61 13.08
CA VAL A 584 -15.35 -36.59 12.00
C VAL A 584 -14.46 -37.78 12.31
N GLU A 585 -15.08 -38.92 12.58
CA GLU A 585 -14.39 -40.19 12.88
C GLU A 585 -13.59 -40.70 11.68
N PRO A 586 -12.57 -41.56 11.91
CA PRO A 586 -11.78 -42.17 10.85
C PRO A 586 -12.62 -42.87 9.78
N GLY A 587 -12.39 -42.57 8.50
CA GLY A 587 -13.10 -43.13 7.36
C GLY A 587 -14.58 -42.79 7.30
N LYS A 588 -15.10 -41.89 8.11
CA LYS A 588 -16.52 -41.51 8.13
C LYS A 588 -16.81 -40.21 7.38
N THR A 589 -18.09 -40.06 7.10
CA THR A 589 -18.63 -38.84 6.48
C THR A 589 -19.70 -38.26 7.38
N GLU A 590 -19.53 -37.00 7.74
CA GLU A 590 -20.49 -36.25 8.53
C GLU A 590 -21.20 -35.20 7.66
N LYS A 591 -22.49 -34.98 7.95
CA LYS A 591 -23.30 -33.94 7.29
C LYS A 591 -23.68 -32.89 8.30
N PHE A 592 -23.28 -31.68 8.06
CA PHE A 592 -23.60 -30.52 8.89
C PHE A 592 -24.37 -29.48 8.08
N SER A 593 -25.54 -29.08 8.58
CA SER A 593 -26.40 -28.12 7.88
C SER A 593 -26.51 -26.82 8.64
N VAL A 594 -26.11 -25.72 8.01
CA VAL A 594 -26.30 -24.36 8.53
C VAL A 594 -27.61 -23.82 7.95
N LYS A 595 -28.55 -23.48 8.83
CA LYS A 595 -29.86 -22.93 8.48
C LYS A 595 -29.88 -21.44 8.81
N GLU A 596 -30.30 -20.65 7.84
CA GLU A 596 -30.40 -19.19 7.99
C GLU A 596 -31.75 -18.68 7.50
N SER A 597 -32.19 -17.57 8.06
CA SER A 597 -33.38 -16.87 7.57
C SER A 597 -33.16 -15.36 7.53
N ARG A 598 -33.89 -14.71 6.65
CA ARG A 598 -34.01 -13.25 6.63
C ARG A 598 -35.45 -12.81 6.41
N PRO A 599 -35.91 -11.74 7.08
CA PRO A 599 -37.19 -11.14 6.78
C PRO A 599 -37.10 -10.35 5.47
N GLU A 600 -38.08 -10.52 4.59
CA GLU A 600 -38.24 -9.75 3.36
C GLU A 600 -39.65 -9.17 3.32
N VAL A 601 -39.81 -7.97 2.76
CA VAL A 601 -41.13 -7.35 2.59
C VAL A 601 -41.34 -6.99 1.13
N MET A 602 -42.20 -7.72 0.46
CA MET A 602 -42.63 -7.42 -0.90
C MET A 602 -43.80 -6.45 -0.88
N ARG A 603 -43.69 -5.31 -1.58
CA ARG A 603 -44.76 -4.31 -1.68
C ARG A 603 -45.32 -4.34 -3.09
N ILE A 604 -46.67 -4.40 -3.17
CA ILE A 604 -47.41 -4.43 -4.41
C ILE A 604 -48.51 -3.37 -4.32
N TYR A 605 -48.57 -2.51 -5.30
CA TYR A 605 -49.66 -1.54 -5.39
C TYR A 605 -50.93 -2.24 -5.96
N LEU A 606 -52.07 -2.12 -5.30
CA LEU A 606 -53.31 -2.71 -5.75
C LEU A 606 -53.73 -2.20 -7.14
N SER A 607 -53.32 -0.97 -7.48
CA SER A 607 -53.54 -0.40 -8.83
C SER A 607 -52.85 -1.18 -9.94
N THR A 608 -51.69 -1.84 -9.64
CA THR A 608 -50.92 -2.62 -10.61
C THR A 608 -51.09 -4.15 -10.46
N LEU A 609 -51.81 -4.61 -9.46
CA LEU A 609 -52.11 -6.03 -9.22
C LEU A 609 -52.81 -6.64 -10.43
N THR A 610 -52.37 -7.82 -10.87
CA THR A 610 -52.96 -8.62 -11.99
C THR A 610 -53.68 -9.83 -11.46
N ASP A 611 -54.65 -10.36 -12.29
CA ASP A 611 -55.37 -11.61 -11.95
C ASP A 611 -54.44 -12.80 -11.77
N SER A 612 -53.37 -12.90 -12.56
CA SER A 612 -52.37 -13.97 -12.43
C SER A 612 -51.60 -13.89 -11.12
N GLN A 613 -51.24 -12.68 -10.68
CA GLN A 613 -50.59 -12.47 -9.38
C GLN A 613 -51.51 -12.80 -8.22
N LEU A 614 -52.80 -12.36 -8.31
CA LEU A 614 -53.77 -12.70 -7.30
C LEU A 614 -53.98 -14.21 -7.19
N ALA A 615 -54.13 -14.89 -8.33
CA ALA A 615 -54.25 -16.34 -8.37
C ALA A 615 -53.04 -17.08 -7.78
N ALA A 616 -51.81 -16.57 -8.01
CA ALA A 616 -50.59 -17.11 -7.41
C ALA A 616 -50.61 -16.97 -5.88
N PHE A 617 -50.97 -15.80 -5.34
CA PHE A 617 -51.08 -15.61 -3.89
C PHE A 617 -52.12 -16.45 -3.21
N VAL A 618 -53.23 -16.72 -3.91
CA VAL A 618 -54.30 -17.67 -3.44
C VAL A 618 -53.78 -19.10 -3.44
N HIS A 619 -53.10 -19.48 -4.51
CA HIS A 619 -52.54 -20.86 -4.65
C HIS A 619 -51.46 -21.13 -3.59
N GLU A 620 -50.60 -20.13 -3.31
CA GLU A 620 -49.54 -20.22 -2.29
C GLU A 620 -50.09 -20.09 -0.86
N GLY A 621 -51.38 -19.81 -0.67
CA GLY A 621 -51.97 -19.60 0.65
C GLY A 621 -51.56 -18.28 1.32
N THR A 622 -50.98 -17.36 0.52
CA THR A 622 -50.48 -16.06 1.01
C THR A 622 -51.62 -15.12 1.43
N ILE A 623 -52.83 -15.32 0.96
CA ILE A 623 -53.99 -14.51 1.31
C ILE A 623 -55.19 -15.42 1.67
N LYS A 624 -55.97 -15.00 2.66
CA LYS A 624 -57.17 -15.70 3.10
C LYS A 624 -58.37 -15.40 2.18
N PRO A 625 -59.38 -16.27 2.14
CA PRO A 625 -60.55 -16.10 1.26
C PRO A 625 -61.29 -14.75 1.43
N ALA A 626 -61.32 -14.19 2.63
CA ALA A 626 -61.96 -12.87 2.87
C ALA A 626 -61.22 -11.73 2.14
N VAL A 627 -59.88 -11.76 2.19
CA VAL A 627 -59.03 -10.78 1.49
C VAL A 627 -59.09 -10.98 -0.02
N GLU A 628 -59.09 -12.24 -0.47
CA GLU A 628 -59.31 -12.60 -1.88
C GLU A 628 -60.57 -11.99 -2.43
N ALA A 629 -61.73 -12.11 -1.70
CA ALA A 629 -62.99 -11.61 -2.13
C ALA A 629 -62.98 -10.07 -2.34
N GLU A 630 -62.33 -9.32 -1.47
CA GLU A 630 -62.18 -7.86 -1.61
C GLU A 630 -61.24 -7.48 -2.77
N LEU A 631 -60.13 -8.21 -2.95
CA LEU A 631 -59.24 -7.97 -4.07
C LEU A 631 -59.91 -8.30 -5.41
N ARG A 632 -60.73 -9.36 -5.50
CA ARG A 632 -61.52 -9.67 -6.70
C ARG A 632 -62.53 -8.59 -7.06
N LYS A 633 -63.17 -7.94 -6.07
CA LYS A 633 -64.03 -6.77 -6.33
C LYS A 633 -63.24 -5.64 -6.98
N THR A 634 -62.08 -5.36 -6.45
CA THR A 634 -61.17 -4.36 -7.01
C THR A 634 -60.77 -4.69 -8.45
N MET A 635 -60.46 -5.97 -8.73
CA MET A 635 -60.13 -6.42 -10.07
C MET A 635 -61.31 -6.33 -11.05
N SER A 636 -62.53 -6.66 -10.60
CA SER A 636 -63.73 -6.51 -11.41
C SER A 636 -63.94 -5.03 -11.81
N LYS A 637 -63.73 -4.11 -10.88
CA LYS A 637 -63.83 -2.66 -11.15
C LYS A 637 -62.77 -2.18 -12.14
N LYS A 638 -61.53 -2.68 -12.04
CA LYS A 638 -60.50 -2.43 -13.04
C LYS A 638 -60.87 -2.93 -14.43
N PHE A 639 -61.47 -4.12 -14.49
CA PHE A 639 -61.95 -4.65 -15.74
C PHE A 639 -63.07 -3.84 -16.37
N GLU A 640 -64.03 -3.29 -15.56
CA GLU A 640 -65.02 -2.37 -16.05
C GLU A 640 -64.40 -1.10 -16.66
N ILE A 641 -63.38 -0.50 -16.00
CA ILE A 641 -62.66 0.64 -16.51
C ILE A 641 -61.95 0.29 -17.84
N PHE A 642 -61.29 -0.86 -17.91
CA PHE A 642 -60.62 -1.33 -19.11
C PHE A 642 -61.61 -1.48 -20.30
N ASN A 643 -62.81 -2.01 -20.05
CA ASN A 643 -63.84 -2.16 -21.09
C ASN A 643 -64.27 -0.78 -21.61
N VAL A 644 -64.54 0.19 -20.73
CA VAL A 644 -64.91 1.54 -21.12
C VAL A 644 -63.77 2.22 -21.91
N GLU A 645 -62.52 1.97 -21.56
CA GLU A 645 -61.36 2.47 -22.33
C GLU A 645 -61.28 1.85 -23.72
N GLN A 646 -61.60 0.55 -23.90
CA GLN A 646 -61.67 -0.07 -25.18
C GLN A 646 -62.81 0.51 -26.06
N GLU A 647 -63.97 0.83 -25.41
CA GLU A 647 -65.06 1.48 -26.12
C GLU A 647 -64.64 2.87 -26.59
N ILE A 648 -64.00 3.70 -25.71
CA ILE A 648 -63.48 5.03 -26.06
C ILE A 648 -62.53 4.90 -27.26
N LYS A 649 -61.59 3.95 -27.22
CA LYS A 649 -60.61 3.72 -28.28
C LYS A 649 -61.31 3.32 -29.60
N SER A 650 -62.30 2.47 -29.55
CA SER A 650 -63.09 2.06 -30.73
C SER A 650 -63.80 3.25 -31.37
N ARG A 651 -64.46 4.11 -30.54
CA ARG A 651 -65.14 5.35 -31.04
C ARG A 651 -64.17 6.37 -31.62
N GLN A 652 -62.98 6.49 -31.01
CA GLN A 652 -61.92 7.36 -31.54
C GLN A 652 -61.41 6.87 -32.91
N GLN A 653 -61.19 5.55 -33.07
CA GLN A 653 -60.82 4.94 -34.34
C GLN A 653 -61.87 5.14 -35.43
N GLU A 654 -63.16 5.02 -35.06
CA GLU A 654 -64.27 5.27 -35.99
C GLU A 654 -64.27 6.76 -36.43
N SER A 655 -64.05 7.70 -35.49
CA SER A 655 -63.92 9.13 -35.79
C SER A 655 -62.77 9.39 -36.76
N GLU A 656 -61.61 8.85 -36.50
CA GLU A 656 -60.43 9.01 -37.39
C GLU A 656 -60.66 8.45 -38.81
N LEU A 657 -61.41 7.33 -38.94
CA LEU A 657 -61.75 6.78 -40.22
C LEU A 657 -62.70 7.69 -41.01
N ILE A 658 -63.68 8.27 -40.31
CA ILE A 658 -64.61 9.23 -40.93
C ILE A 658 -63.85 10.52 -41.35
N ASP A 659 -62.95 11.05 -40.48
CA ASP A 659 -62.15 12.21 -40.82
C ASP A 659 -61.29 11.99 -42.09
N LYS A 660 -60.69 10.80 -42.22
CA LYS A 660 -59.92 10.43 -43.40
C LYS A 660 -60.79 10.33 -44.64
N ASP A 661 -62.02 9.75 -44.50
CA ASP A 661 -62.95 9.64 -45.61
C ASP A 661 -63.50 11.00 -46.01
N GLN A 662 -63.80 11.89 -45.09
CA GLN A 662 -64.16 13.30 -45.37
C GLN A 662 -63.06 14.04 -46.11
N ALA A 663 -61.79 13.83 -45.74
CA ALA A 663 -60.66 14.44 -46.48
C ALA A 663 -60.64 13.94 -47.93
N ARG A 664 -60.86 12.62 -48.16
CA ARG A 664 -60.97 12.00 -49.48
C ARG A 664 -62.14 12.60 -50.28
N LEU A 665 -63.35 12.70 -49.67
CA LEU A 665 -64.52 13.25 -50.32
C LEU A 665 -64.32 14.71 -50.70
N ARG A 666 -63.77 15.57 -49.81
CA ARG A 666 -63.45 16.96 -50.08
C ARG A 666 -62.43 17.11 -51.21
N GLU A 667 -61.47 16.24 -51.31
CA GLU A 667 -60.49 16.28 -52.44
C GLU A 667 -61.13 15.84 -53.75
N ASN A 668 -61.98 14.80 -53.75
CA ASN A 668 -62.72 14.40 -54.92
C ASN A 668 -63.66 15.49 -55.41
N MET A 669 -64.35 16.24 -54.47
CA MET A 669 -65.24 17.35 -54.84
C MET A 669 -64.46 18.48 -55.54
N LYS A 670 -63.22 18.78 -55.16
CA LYS A 670 -62.39 19.82 -55.80
C LYS A 670 -62.06 19.46 -57.27
N ALA A 671 -62.03 18.18 -57.62
CA ALA A 671 -61.74 17.73 -58.96
C ALA A 671 -62.90 17.86 -59.96
N LEU A 672 -64.15 18.07 -59.49
CA LEU A 672 -65.35 18.15 -60.30
C LEU A 672 -65.48 19.55 -60.97
N ARG A 673 -65.74 19.59 -62.32
CA ARG A 673 -65.76 20.79 -63.14
C ARG A 673 -67.16 21.28 -63.56
N GLY A 674 -68.27 20.59 -63.18
CA GLY A 674 -69.67 21.10 -63.31
C GLY A 674 -70.47 20.54 -64.47
N SER A 675 -70.14 19.38 -65.07
CA SER A 675 -71.04 18.63 -65.97
C SER A 675 -72.35 18.19 -65.32
N PRO A 676 -73.38 17.84 -65.99
CA PRO A 676 -74.64 17.36 -65.37
C PRO A 676 -74.48 16.16 -64.47
N GLU A 677 -73.61 15.20 -64.88
CA GLU A 677 -73.32 14.02 -64.12
C GLU A 677 -72.46 14.35 -62.88
N GLU A 678 -71.53 15.28 -63.00
CA GLU A 678 -70.71 15.79 -61.91
C GLU A 678 -71.54 16.53 -60.86
N LYS A 679 -72.59 17.23 -61.27
CA LYS A 679 -73.51 17.88 -60.32
C LYS A 679 -74.29 16.87 -59.48
N ALA A 680 -74.67 15.72 -60.08
CA ALA A 680 -75.34 14.67 -59.32
C ALA A 680 -74.36 13.97 -58.34
N LEU A 681 -73.12 13.82 -58.72
CA LEU A 681 -72.06 13.27 -57.84
C LEU A 681 -71.73 14.26 -56.72
N LEU A 682 -71.64 15.55 -56.95
CA LEU A 682 -71.41 16.59 -55.96
C LEU A 682 -72.53 16.56 -54.89
N GLN A 683 -73.82 16.45 -55.32
CA GLN A 683 -74.92 16.35 -54.40
C GLN A 683 -74.91 15.09 -53.56
N ARG A 684 -74.38 14.01 -54.11
CA ARG A 684 -74.13 12.74 -53.37
C ARG A 684 -73.06 12.94 -52.31
N TYR A 685 -71.89 13.47 -52.68
CA TYR A 685 -70.78 13.71 -51.74
C TYR A 685 -71.19 14.71 -50.66
N THR A 686 -71.96 15.76 -50.96
CA THR A 686 -72.42 16.71 -49.94
C THR A 686 -73.34 16.00 -48.92
N ARG A 687 -74.32 15.19 -49.38
CA ARG A 687 -75.14 14.39 -48.46
C ARG A 687 -74.36 13.38 -47.60
N GLU A 688 -73.30 12.80 -48.15
CA GLU A 688 -72.43 11.90 -47.44
C GLU A 688 -71.61 12.62 -46.38
N LEU A 689 -71.06 13.82 -46.68
CA LEU A 689 -70.40 14.69 -45.74
C LEU A 689 -71.34 15.15 -44.60
N ASP A 690 -72.57 15.53 -44.91
CA ASP A 690 -73.53 15.92 -43.88
C ASP A 690 -73.83 14.75 -42.94
N ALA A 691 -74.07 13.54 -43.48
CA ALA A 691 -74.33 12.34 -42.66
C ALA A 691 -73.04 11.97 -41.80
N GLN A 692 -71.88 12.14 -42.33
CA GLN A 692 -70.63 11.94 -41.61
C GLN A 692 -70.41 13.00 -40.53
N GLU A 693 -70.74 14.28 -40.75
CA GLU A 693 -70.64 15.33 -39.72
C GLU A 693 -71.64 15.04 -38.57
N ASP A 694 -72.84 14.62 -38.87
CA ASP A 694 -73.86 14.19 -37.86
C ASP A 694 -73.29 13.00 -37.04
N ARG A 695 -72.66 12.02 -37.69
CA ARG A 695 -72.04 10.86 -37.03
C ARG A 695 -70.86 11.30 -36.15
N LEU A 696 -69.98 12.21 -36.62
CA LEU A 696 -68.88 12.76 -35.87
C LEU A 696 -69.36 13.52 -34.61
N ALA A 697 -70.45 14.32 -34.74
CA ALA A 697 -71.08 14.99 -33.60
C ALA A 697 -71.58 13.95 -32.56
N GLY A 698 -72.25 12.88 -33.03
CA GLY A 698 -72.66 11.77 -32.18
C GLY A 698 -71.50 11.09 -31.46
N LEU A 699 -70.40 10.75 -32.22
CA LEU A 699 -69.21 10.13 -31.68
C LEU A 699 -68.49 10.99 -30.65
N ARG A 700 -68.40 12.30 -30.85
CA ARG A 700 -67.86 13.26 -29.85
C ARG A 700 -68.62 13.24 -28.54
N LYS A 701 -69.93 13.16 -28.63
CA LYS A 701 -70.86 13.06 -27.45
C LYS A 701 -70.59 11.68 -26.76
N GLU A 702 -70.66 10.58 -27.50
CA GLU A 702 -70.43 9.21 -26.97
C GLU A 702 -69.06 9.15 -26.26
N ILE A 703 -67.99 9.67 -26.88
CA ILE A 703 -66.66 9.72 -26.29
C ILE A 703 -66.63 10.57 -25.01
N SER A 704 -67.33 11.70 -24.98
CA SER A 704 -67.45 12.56 -23.80
C SER A 704 -68.15 11.84 -22.65
N ASP A 705 -69.28 11.18 -22.95
CA ASP A 705 -70.04 10.43 -21.94
C ASP A 705 -69.28 9.22 -21.40
N LEU A 706 -68.58 8.49 -22.28
CA LEU A 706 -67.69 7.37 -21.89
C LEU A 706 -66.51 7.85 -21.04
N LYS A 707 -65.89 9.00 -21.37
CA LYS A 707 -64.83 9.59 -20.54
C LYS A 707 -65.33 10.01 -19.15
N ALA A 708 -66.55 10.58 -19.05
CA ALA A 708 -67.17 10.90 -17.78
C ALA A 708 -67.42 9.61 -16.95
N LYS A 709 -67.95 8.57 -17.58
CA LYS A 709 -68.18 7.26 -16.96
C LYS A 709 -66.85 6.62 -16.47
N ARG A 710 -65.79 6.71 -17.29
CA ARG A 710 -64.48 6.23 -16.90
C ARG A 710 -63.97 6.98 -15.66
N ALA A 711 -64.12 8.32 -15.60
CA ALA A 711 -63.65 9.12 -14.47
C ALA A 711 -64.43 8.75 -13.16
N GLU A 712 -65.73 8.50 -13.26
CA GLU A 712 -66.56 8.06 -12.13
C GLU A 712 -66.10 6.67 -11.62
N LEU A 713 -65.94 5.68 -12.52
CA LEU A 713 -65.45 4.34 -12.18
C LEU A 713 -64.05 4.39 -11.56
N GLN A 714 -63.15 5.28 -12.04
CA GLN A 714 -61.84 5.47 -11.47
C GLN A 714 -61.90 6.03 -10.05
N ALA A 715 -62.74 7.04 -9.79
CA ALA A 715 -62.93 7.58 -8.46
C ALA A 715 -63.53 6.55 -7.46
N GLU A 716 -64.45 5.71 -7.95
CA GLU A 716 -64.94 4.58 -7.16
C GLU A 716 -63.85 3.58 -6.84
N LEU A 717 -63.03 3.18 -7.84
CA LEU A 717 -61.91 2.30 -7.64
C LEU A 717 -60.91 2.86 -6.64
N ASP A 718 -60.53 4.13 -6.77
CA ASP A 718 -59.59 4.80 -5.85
C ASP A 718 -60.13 4.78 -4.42
N THR A 719 -61.43 5.04 -4.26
CA THR A 719 -62.09 4.99 -2.96
C THR A 719 -62.10 3.58 -2.37
N MET A 720 -62.42 2.57 -3.17
CA MET A 720 -62.38 1.16 -2.74
C MET A 720 -60.98 0.74 -2.31
N VAL A 721 -59.96 1.08 -3.12
CA VAL A 721 -58.55 0.74 -2.85
C VAL A 721 -58.06 1.41 -1.53
N MET A 722 -58.49 2.62 -1.26
CA MET A 722 -58.11 3.35 -0.02
C MET A 722 -58.80 2.81 1.23
N GLN A 723 -59.99 2.22 1.07
CA GLN A 723 -60.80 1.67 2.18
C GLN A 723 -60.37 0.25 2.58
N ILE A 724 -59.70 -0.48 1.70
CA ILE A 724 -59.20 -1.81 2.04
C ILE A 724 -58.11 -1.71 3.11
N GLY A 725 -58.39 -2.20 4.30
CA GLY A 725 -57.49 -2.34 5.42
C GLY A 725 -57.40 -3.81 5.83
N VAL A 726 -56.24 -4.42 5.71
CA VAL A 726 -55.99 -5.80 6.10
C VAL A 726 -54.73 -5.87 6.93
N ASP A 727 -54.74 -6.62 8.00
CA ASP A 727 -53.56 -6.99 8.80
C ASP A 727 -53.74 -8.45 9.26
N GLU A 728 -53.13 -9.37 8.56
CA GLU A 728 -53.29 -10.80 8.80
C GLU A 728 -51.92 -11.50 8.99
N THR A 729 -51.83 -12.30 10.02
CA THR A 729 -50.73 -13.25 10.24
C THR A 729 -51.12 -14.60 9.64
N LEU A 730 -50.22 -15.21 8.88
CA LEU A 730 -50.45 -16.46 8.11
C LEU A 730 -49.98 -17.70 8.89
#